data_01a843e979378a9e3e9fbf9496cfd260
#
_entry.id   01a843e979378a9e3e9fbf9496cfd260
#
_cell.length_a   1.000
_cell.length_b   1.000
_cell.length_c   1.000
_cell.angle_alpha   90.00
_cell.angle_beta   90.00
_cell.angle_gamma   90.00
#
_symmetry.space_group_name_H-M   'P 1'
#
loop_
_entity.id
_entity.type
_entity.pdbx_description
1 polymer ?
#
loop_
_entity_poly.entity_id
_entity_poly.type
_entity_poly.pdbx_seq_one_letter_code
_entity_poly.pdbx_strand_id
1 'polypeptide(L)'
;MKKVILVTVTMICALCSSAQVKPMTEFVDDLMARMTVQEKIGQLNLLPAGTIQTGVSENSPMMEAIAKGQLGGVLNLKGVKDIRELQEAAVNKSRLGIPLIIGLDVIHGYETVFPIPLALSCSWDIPAIEQSARIAAKEATADGICWTYSPMVDIALDARWGRIAEGNGEDPYLGSQIAKAMVRGYQGTDNQHFATDELMACVKHYALYGGAEAGRDYNTVDMSRIRMFNQYLLPYKAAVEAGAGSLMTSFNVVDYIPATANKWLVDEVLRKQWKFDGFVVTDYGAIAEMVSHGVGDLQACAVQALLAGTDMDMCAEAYTKTLEQSLKESKVSMADIDKACRRMLEAKYKLGLFEDPYRYCDPSRRDREIYTLEHRQAARNLAAETFVLLKNEDQVLPLKKQGKVALIGPLADCKYNVGTWSVTATYQSGTLREAMQRALQGRAELFYAQGSNFCRDADIQANGAFYRDVPRGDDEQMKQEALAIARQADVIVCAMGEEQEMTGECASRSNLEMPDVQRELLGELLQLGKPLVLLNYAGRPTVLTWESEHVPAILNVWFGGSEGSDAICDVLFGDKVPSGRLTVSMPRTTGQEPLYYNHLPTGRPVAEGMKKFEKFKSNYLDVSNDPLYPFGYGLSYTAFEYGELVLSSSEMASDGSITATIKVTNSGERDADEVVQLYIHDVAASISRPVKELKGFERIRLKAGESREVTFSITPDMLSFYNYNLEYVLEPGEFEVMAGPDSSLGRLRKASFVVR
;
A
#
# COMPACT_ATOMS: atom_id res chain seq x y z
N MET A 1 -79.32 -42.34 -1.22
CA MET A 1 -78.27 -42.70 -2.16
C MET A 1 -77.46 -41.45 -2.40
N LYS A 2 -76.30 -41.26 -1.70
CA LYS A 2 -75.37 -40.13 -1.90
C LYS A 2 -74.12 -40.71 -2.58
N LYS A 3 -73.85 -40.24 -3.80
CA LYS A 3 -72.64 -40.59 -4.53
C LYS A 3 -71.47 -39.78 -3.96
N VAL A 4 -70.41 -40.44 -3.47
CA VAL A 4 -69.15 -39.89 -3.11
C VAL A 4 -68.28 -39.85 -4.36
N ILE A 5 -67.88 -38.70 -4.78
CA ILE A 5 -66.91 -38.50 -5.87
C ILE A 5 -65.50 -38.38 -5.20
N LEU A 6 -64.66 -39.39 -5.48
CA LEU A 6 -63.22 -39.38 -5.06
C LEU A 6 -62.45 -38.63 -6.09
N VAL A 7 -61.90 -37.43 -5.69
CA VAL A 7 -60.98 -36.68 -6.52
C VAL A 7 -59.57 -37.08 -6.13
N THR A 8 -58.89 -37.76 -7.03
CA THR A 8 -57.48 -38.13 -6.89
C THR A 8 -56.63 -36.90 -7.33
N VAL A 9 -56.05 -36.25 -6.37
CA VAL A 9 -55.05 -35.19 -6.66
C VAL A 9 -53.67 -35.84 -6.90
N THR A 10 -53.30 -35.91 -8.16
CA THR A 10 -51.93 -36.33 -8.55
C THR A 10 -50.95 -35.21 -8.26
N MET A 11 -50.16 -35.36 -7.19
CA MET A 11 -49.11 -34.45 -6.80
C MET A 11 -47.90 -34.70 -7.74
N ILE A 12 -47.71 -33.86 -8.73
CA ILE A 12 -46.49 -33.81 -9.55
C ILE A 12 -45.42 -33.20 -8.69
N CYS A 13 -44.57 -34.01 -8.05
CA CYS A 13 -43.29 -33.59 -7.50
C CYS A 13 -42.38 -33.24 -8.67
N ALA A 14 -42.25 -31.95 -8.97
CA ALA A 14 -41.17 -31.46 -9.79
C ALA A 14 -39.87 -31.70 -8.99
N LEU A 15 -39.15 -32.75 -9.33
CA LEU A 15 -37.75 -32.95 -8.93
C LEU A 15 -36.94 -31.83 -9.60
N CYS A 16 -36.75 -30.71 -8.90
CA CYS A 16 -35.62 -29.87 -9.15
C CYS A 16 -34.37 -30.67 -8.78
N SER A 17 -33.82 -31.41 -9.75
CA SER A 17 -32.45 -31.87 -9.62
C SER A 17 -31.59 -30.64 -9.59
N SER A 18 -31.14 -30.25 -8.39
CA SER A 18 -29.98 -29.38 -8.27
C SER A 18 -28.85 -30.09 -9.02
N ALA A 19 -28.49 -29.59 -10.20
CA ALA A 19 -27.32 -30.08 -10.88
C ALA A 19 -26.15 -29.89 -9.90
N GLN A 20 -25.59 -30.99 -9.43
CA GLN A 20 -24.48 -31.00 -8.52
C GLN A 20 -23.33 -30.31 -9.26
N VAL A 21 -22.86 -29.14 -8.75
CA VAL A 21 -21.77 -28.40 -9.35
C VAL A 21 -20.57 -29.35 -9.41
N LYS A 22 -20.04 -29.58 -10.62
CA LYS A 22 -18.87 -30.44 -10.81
C LYS A 22 -17.69 -29.89 -10.02
N PRO A 23 -16.84 -30.72 -9.40
CA PRO A 23 -15.59 -30.26 -8.80
C PRO A 23 -14.76 -29.43 -9.79
N MET A 24 -14.08 -28.39 -9.30
CA MET A 24 -13.35 -27.42 -10.13
C MET A 24 -12.47 -28.08 -11.20
N THR A 25 -11.66 -29.07 -10.81
CA THR A 25 -10.76 -29.75 -11.75
C THR A 25 -11.52 -30.43 -12.88
N GLU A 26 -12.60 -31.18 -12.59
CA GLU A 26 -13.42 -31.84 -13.59
C GLU A 26 -14.15 -30.85 -14.51
N PHE A 27 -14.66 -29.75 -13.93
CA PHE A 27 -15.32 -28.70 -14.71
C PHE A 27 -14.36 -28.03 -15.69
N VAL A 28 -13.16 -27.66 -15.20
CA VAL A 28 -12.14 -26.98 -16.02
C VAL A 28 -11.59 -27.92 -17.11
N ASP A 29 -11.36 -29.20 -16.81
CA ASP A 29 -10.94 -30.21 -17.78
C ASP A 29 -11.96 -30.35 -18.92
N ASP A 30 -13.23 -30.47 -18.60
CA ASP A 30 -14.32 -30.58 -19.58
C ASP A 30 -14.44 -29.30 -20.44
N LEU A 31 -14.24 -28.13 -19.86
CA LEU A 31 -14.29 -26.87 -20.59
C LEU A 31 -13.10 -26.76 -21.54
N MET A 32 -11.89 -27.01 -21.04
CA MET A 32 -10.64 -26.91 -21.83
C MET A 32 -10.60 -27.90 -22.99
N ALA A 33 -11.20 -29.09 -22.83
CA ALA A 33 -11.30 -30.08 -23.92
C ALA A 33 -12.16 -29.60 -25.11
N ARG A 34 -13.06 -28.61 -24.90
CA ARG A 34 -13.91 -28.00 -25.94
C ARG A 34 -13.34 -26.72 -26.54
N MET A 35 -12.31 -26.13 -25.91
CA MET A 35 -11.71 -24.87 -26.35
C MET A 35 -10.78 -25.05 -27.55
N THR A 36 -10.85 -24.12 -28.48
CA THR A 36 -9.85 -23.95 -29.52
C THR A 36 -8.56 -23.32 -28.95
N VAL A 37 -7.47 -23.37 -29.71
CA VAL A 37 -6.22 -22.72 -29.33
C VAL A 37 -6.43 -21.20 -29.15
N GLN A 38 -7.16 -20.56 -30.06
CA GLN A 38 -7.44 -19.12 -29.98
C GLN A 38 -8.27 -18.76 -28.74
N GLU A 39 -9.24 -19.59 -28.37
CA GLU A 39 -10.02 -19.35 -27.14
C GLU A 39 -9.19 -19.54 -25.89
N LYS A 40 -8.26 -20.50 -25.85
CA LYS A 40 -7.31 -20.68 -24.73
C LYS A 40 -6.38 -19.49 -24.60
N ILE A 41 -5.77 -19.02 -25.70
CA ILE A 41 -4.94 -17.83 -25.73
C ILE A 41 -5.77 -16.59 -25.35
N GLY A 42 -7.02 -16.50 -25.78
CA GLY A 42 -7.94 -15.42 -25.45
C GLY A 42 -8.17 -15.26 -23.93
N GLN A 43 -8.19 -16.35 -23.17
CA GLN A 43 -8.31 -16.26 -21.71
C GLN A 43 -7.10 -15.59 -21.03
N LEU A 44 -5.98 -15.51 -21.73
CA LEU A 44 -4.73 -14.88 -21.25
C LEU A 44 -4.64 -13.38 -21.56
N ASN A 45 -5.69 -12.79 -22.13
CA ASN A 45 -5.74 -11.40 -22.58
C ASN A 45 -6.60 -10.53 -21.66
N LEU A 46 -6.07 -9.39 -21.24
CA LEU A 46 -6.71 -8.39 -20.39
C LEU A 46 -6.67 -7.03 -21.08
N LEU A 47 -7.82 -6.44 -21.39
CA LEU A 47 -7.92 -5.15 -22.08
C LEU A 47 -8.54 -4.05 -21.22
N PRO A 48 -8.12 -2.77 -21.39
CA PRO A 48 -8.70 -1.66 -20.68
C PRO A 48 -10.04 -1.25 -21.31
N ALA A 49 -11.05 -0.96 -20.47
CA ALA A 49 -12.33 -0.40 -20.92
C ALA A 49 -12.50 1.08 -20.56
N GLY A 50 -11.60 1.65 -19.75
CA GLY A 50 -11.64 3.02 -19.28
C GLY A 50 -10.73 3.96 -20.07
N THR A 51 -10.69 5.22 -19.63
CA THR A 51 -9.85 6.28 -20.22
C THR A 51 -8.44 6.32 -19.67
N ILE A 52 -8.16 5.65 -18.55
CA ILE A 52 -6.85 5.64 -17.89
C ILE A 52 -5.96 4.63 -18.61
N GLN A 53 -4.88 5.12 -19.19
CA GLN A 53 -3.83 4.33 -19.83
C GLN A 53 -2.49 4.78 -19.26
N THR A 54 -1.73 3.87 -18.66
CA THR A 54 -0.46 4.17 -17.99
C THR A 54 0.78 3.74 -18.81
N GLY A 55 0.58 3.10 -19.95
CA GLY A 55 1.68 2.62 -20.80
C GLY A 55 1.25 2.40 -22.25
N VAL A 56 2.06 1.65 -23.00
CA VAL A 56 1.75 1.28 -24.38
C VAL A 56 0.56 0.33 -24.41
N SER A 57 -0.55 0.76 -25.02
CA SER A 57 -1.71 -0.09 -25.26
C SER A 57 -2.10 -0.10 -26.73
N GLU A 58 -2.51 -1.27 -27.22
CA GLU A 58 -3.13 -1.39 -28.53
C GLU A 58 -4.62 -1.70 -28.33
N ASN A 59 -5.50 -0.90 -28.96
CA ASN A 59 -6.93 -1.02 -28.84
C ASN A 59 -7.51 -1.90 -29.95
N SER A 60 -7.64 -3.20 -29.68
CA SER A 60 -8.54 -4.04 -30.49
C SER A 60 -10.01 -3.73 -30.17
N PRO A 61 -10.95 -3.85 -31.11
CA PRO A 61 -12.37 -3.68 -30.84
C PRO A 61 -12.81 -4.69 -29.77
N MET A 62 -13.00 -4.25 -28.54
CA MET A 62 -13.28 -5.10 -27.38
C MET A 62 -14.48 -6.03 -27.60
N MET A 63 -15.58 -5.52 -28.14
CA MET A 63 -16.78 -6.32 -28.39
C MET A 63 -16.57 -7.44 -29.40
N GLU A 64 -15.68 -7.22 -30.38
CA GLU A 64 -15.29 -8.25 -31.35
C GLU A 64 -14.42 -9.34 -30.70
N ALA A 65 -13.45 -8.93 -29.88
CA ALA A 65 -12.62 -9.85 -29.10
C ALA A 65 -13.46 -10.72 -28.16
N ILE A 66 -14.43 -10.12 -27.46
CA ILE A 66 -15.40 -10.84 -26.62
C ILE A 66 -16.17 -11.89 -27.44
N ALA A 67 -16.78 -11.48 -28.56
CA ALA A 67 -17.59 -12.38 -29.39
C ALA A 67 -16.78 -13.56 -29.96
N LYS A 68 -15.49 -13.35 -30.21
CA LYS A 68 -14.54 -14.40 -30.67
C LYS A 68 -13.99 -15.28 -29.53
N GLY A 69 -14.30 -14.97 -28.26
CA GLY A 69 -13.69 -15.63 -27.09
C GLY A 69 -12.21 -15.32 -26.89
N GLN A 70 -11.75 -14.18 -27.40
CA GLN A 70 -10.35 -13.74 -27.37
C GLN A 70 -10.05 -12.74 -26.23
N LEU A 71 -10.89 -12.73 -25.19
CA LEU A 71 -10.74 -11.86 -24.02
C LEU A 71 -11.02 -12.64 -22.73
N GLY A 72 -10.07 -12.62 -21.82
CA GLY A 72 -10.18 -13.26 -20.49
C GLY A 72 -10.73 -12.34 -19.43
N GLY A 73 -10.40 -11.06 -19.50
CA GLY A 73 -10.81 -10.06 -18.52
C GLY A 73 -10.80 -8.63 -19.06
N VAL A 74 -11.35 -7.73 -18.24
CA VAL A 74 -11.42 -6.28 -18.52
C VAL A 74 -10.94 -5.53 -17.29
N LEU A 75 -10.13 -4.49 -17.49
CA LEU A 75 -9.70 -3.58 -16.43
C LEU A 75 -10.24 -2.16 -16.62
N ASN A 76 -10.28 -1.39 -15.54
CA ASN A 76 -10.66 0.02 -15.49
C ASN A 76 -12.10 0.30 -15.93
N LEU A 77 -13.02 -0.65 -15.69
CA LEU A 77 -14.46 -0.46 -15.91
C LEU A 77 -15.18 -0.37 -14.57
N LYS A 78 -16.06 0.61 -14.43
CA LYS A 78 -16.96 0.83 -13.29
C LYS A 78 -18.42 0.80 -13.72
N GLY A 79 -19.27 0.44 -12.77
CA GLY A 79 -20.71 0.53 -12.94
C GLY A 79 -21.36 -0.80 -13.33
N VAL A 80 -22.28 -1.23 -12.48
CA VAL A 80 -23.02 -2.49 -12.62
C VAL A 80 -23.62 -2.65 -14.02
N LYS A 81 -24.17 -1.57 -14.62
CA LYS A 81 -24.80 -1.63 -15.93
C LYS A 81 -23.81 -1.99 -17.03
N ASP A 82 -22.71 -1.26 -17.11
CA ASP A 82 -21.72 -1.43 -18.18
C ASP A 82 -20.98 -2.76 -18.04
N ILE A 83 -20.66 -3.17 -16.79
CA ILE A 83 -20.07 -4.47 -16.49
C ILE A 83 -21.03 -5.60 -16.90
N ARG A 84 -22.33 -5.45 -16.59
CA ARG A 84 -23.34 -6.44 -16.98
C ARG A 84 -23.47 -6.58 -18.49
N GLU A 85 -23.44 -5.46 -19.24
CA GLU A 85 -23.49 -5.50 -20.70
C GLU A 85 -22.30 -6.26 -21.32
N LEU A 86 -21.09 -6.11 -20.78
CA LEU A 86 -19.93 -6.89 -21.20
C LEU A 86 -20.05 -8.37 -20.84
N GLN A 87 -20.53 -8.69 -19.63
CA GLN A 87 -20.77 -10.07 -19.22
C GLN A 87 -21.84 -10.75 -20.10
N GLU A 88 -22.94 -10.03 -20.42
CA GLU A 88 -23.97 -10.54 -21.33
C GLU A 88 -23.41 -10.80 -22.73
N ALA A 89 -22.51 -9.94 -23.22
CA ALA A 89 -21.82 -10.19 -24.47
C ALA A 89 -20.91 -11.43 -24.41
N ALA A 90 -20.14 -11.60 -23.36
CA ALA A 90 -19.24 -12.73 -23.18
C ALA A 90 -20.04 -14.06 -23.09
N VAL A 91 -21.11 -14.08 -22.32
CA VAL A 91 -21.91 -15.29 -22.10
C VAL A 91 -22.79 -15.65 -23.32
N ASN A 92 -23.41 -14.65 -23.96
CA ASN A 92 -24.44 -14.90 -24.98
C ASN A 92 -23.93 -14.81 -26.42
N LYS A 93 -22.79 -14.13 -26.68
CA LYS A 93 -22.27 -13.93 -28.03
C LYS A 93 -21.01 -14.75 -28.34
N SER A 94 -20.28 -15.20 -27.33
CA SER A 94 -19.15 -16.12 -27.54
C SER A 94 -19.61 -17.58 -27.62
N ARG A 95 -18.83 -18.43 -28.28
CA ARG A 95 -19.18 -19.83 -28.53
C ARG A 95 -19.30 -20.67 -27.26
N LEU A 96 -18.48 -20.43 -26.26
CA LEU A 96 -18.43 -21.21 -25.02
C LEU A 96 -19.06 -20.50 -23.82
N GLY A 97 -19.43 -19.24 -23.95
CA GLY A 97 -20.08 -18.48 -22.87
C GLY A 97 -19.21 -18.29 -21.63
N ILE A 98 -17.87 -18.18 -21.80
CA ILE A 98 -16.94 -18.00 -20.69
C ILE A 98 -17.04 -16.56 -20.19
N PRO A 99 -17.37 -16.32 -18.89
CA PRO A 99 -17.49 -14.98 -18.33
C PRO A 99 -16.14 -14.28 -18.23
N LEU A 100 -16.16 -12.94 -18.16
CA LEU A 100 -14.98 -12.11 -17.97
C LEU A 100 -14.65 -11.94 -16.49
N ILE A 101 -13.36 -11.83 -16.15
CA ILE A 101 -12.93 -11.30 -14.85
C ILE A 101 -12.82 -9.77 -14.98
N ILE A 102 -13.36 -9.03 -14.00
CA ILE A 102 -13.40 -7.57 -14.02
C ILE A 102 -12.48 -7.02 -12.93
N GLY A 103 -11.43 -6.31 -13.35
CA GLY A 103 -10.39 -5.79 -12.47
C GLY A 103 -10.35 -4.27 -12.39
N LEU A 104 -9.95 -3.76 -11.22
CA LEU A 104 -9.72 -2.33 -10.98
C LEU A 104 -8.66 -2.13 -9.89
N ASP A 105 -7.92 -1.00 -9.95
CA ASP A 105 -7.03 -0.57 -8.87
C ASP A 105 -7.85 -0.04 -7.68
N VAL A 106 -8.05 -0.89 -6.66
CA VAL A 106 -8.71 -0.53 -5.40
C VAL A 106 -7.65 -0.55 -4.30
N ILE A 107 -6.65 0.34 -4.41
CA ILE A 107 -5.40 0.27 -3.63
C ILE A 107 -5.63 0.68 -2.17
N HIS A 108 -6.34 1.78 -1.94
CA HIS A 108 -6.65 2.26 -0.58
C HIS A 108 -8.10 2.70 -0.42
N GLY A 109 -9.01 1.92 -0.97
CA GLY A 109 -10.45 2.16 -0.93
C GLY A 109 -11.08 2.23 -2.31
N TYR A 110 -12.40 2.25 -2.36
CA TYR A 110 -13.19 2.42 -3.57
C TYR A 110 -13.80 3.82 -3.61
N GLU A 111 -15.10 4.02 -3.34
CA GLU A 111 -15.67 5.37 -3.20
C GLU A 111 -15.39 5.95 -1.80
N THR A 112 -15.35 5.12 -0.76
CA THR A 112 -14.73 5.50 0.51
C THR A 112 -13.23 5.31 0.37
N VAL A 113 -12.52 6.43 0.17
CA VAL A 113 -11.05 6.41 0.04
C VAL A 113 -10.43 6.53 1.42
N PHE A 114 -9.64 5.53 1.80
CA PHE A 114 -8.81 5.53 3.01
C PHE A 114 -7.51 6.32 2.78
N PRO A 115 -6.73 6.63 3.83
CA PRO A 115 -5.39 7.17 3.65
C PRO A 115 -4.53 6.32 2.71
N ILE A 116 -3.54 6.93 2.07
CA ILE A 116 -2.58 6.18 1.23
C ILE A 116 -1.95 5.03 2.03
N PRO A 117 -1.52 3.92 1.40
CA PRO A 117 -0.97 2.76 2.10
C PRO A 117 0.20 3.09 3.04
N LEU A 118 1.11 3.99 2.65
CA LEU A 118 2.18 4.46 3.52
C LEU A 118 1.64 5.13 4.80
N ALA A 119 0.56 5.91 4.70
CA ALA A 119 -0.09 6.47 5.87
C ALA A 119 -0.81 5.39 6.69
N LEU A 120 -1.55 4.48 6.04
CA LEU A 120 -2.21 3.35 6.73
C LEU A 120 -1.22 2.57 7.59
N SER A 121 -0.03 2.29 7.09
CA SER A 121 1.01 1.60 7.84
C SER A 121 1.40 2.34 9.13
N CYS A 122 1.40 3.69 9.12
CA CYS A 122 1.71 4.53 10.29
C CYS A 122 0.68 4.43 11.44
N SER A 123 -0.50 3.85 11.20
CA SER A 123 -1.46 3.55 12.27
C SER A 123 -1.00 2.39 13.16
N TRP A 124 -0.21 1.46 12.64
CA TRP A 124 0.17 0.19 13.28
C TRP A 124 -1.05 -0.62 13.77
N ASP A 125 -2.24 -0.29 13.27
CA ASP A 125 -3.50 -0.96 13.61
C ASP A 125 -3.85 -1.99 12.52
N ILE A 126 -3.28 -3.19 12.66
CA ILE A 126 -3.49 -4.27 11.68
C ILE A 126 -4.97 -4.63 11.50
N PRO A 127 -5.79 -4.76 12.57
CA PRO A 127 -7.23 -4.96 12.43
C PRO A 127 -7.95 -3.85 11.64
N ALA A 128 -7.62 -2.58 11.88
CA ALA A 128 -8.24 -1.47 11.16
C ALA A 128 -7.82 -1.42 9.68
N ILE A 129 -6.57 -1.80 9.36
CA ILE A 129 -6.08 -1.96 7.99
C ILE A 129 -6.82 -3.12 7.29
N GLU A 130 -7.01 -4.27 7.94
CA GLU A 130 -7.81 -5.38 7.41
C GLU A 130 -9.26 -4.93 7.14
N GLN A 131 -9.85 -4.17 8.07
CA GLN A 131 -11.20 -3.61 7.90
C GLN A 131 -11.28 -2.63 6.72
N SER A 132 -10.25 -1.79 6.49
CA SER A 132 -10.23 -0.88 5.35
C SER A 132 -10.29 -1.62 4.00
N ALA A 133 -9.53 -2.71 3.87
CA ALA A 133 -9.56 -3.59 2.71
C ALA A 133 -10.92 -4.31 2.56
N ARG A 134 -11.53 -4.72 3.67
CA ARG A 134 -12.87 -5.34 3.68
C ARG A 134 -13.95 -4.37 3.21
N ILE A 135 -13.90 -3.11 3.65
CA ILE A 135 -14.83 -2.06 3.20
C ILE A 135 -14.62 -1.80 1.71
N ALA A 136 -13.37 -1.69 1.26
CA ALA A 136 -13.03 -1.50 -0.13
C ALA A 136 -13.57 -2.63 -1.03
N ALA A 137 -13.42 -3.89 -0.59
CA ALA A 137 -13.96 -5.06 -1.28
C ALA A 137 -15.49 -5.01 -1.38
N LYS A 138 -16.17 -4.69 -0.29
CA LYS A 138 -17.63 -4.60 -0.24
C LYS A 138 -18.16 -3.53 -1.20
N GLU A 139 -17.52 -2.36 -1.24
CA GLU A 139 -17.91 -1.28 -2.14
C GLU A 139 -17.64 -1.61 -3.61
N ALA A 140 -16.43 -2.10 -3.92
CA ALA A 140 -16.04 -2.44 -5.29
C ALA A 140 -16.91 -3.55 -5.88
N THR A 141 -17.20 -4.59 -5.11
CA THR A 141 -18.07 -5.69 -5.55
C THR A 141 -19.53 -5.27 -5.70
N ALA A 142 -20.00 -4.29 -4.92
CA ALA A 142 -21.33 -3.71 -5.09
C ALA A 142 -21.47 -2.92 -6.41
N ASP A 143 -20.37 -2.58 -7.05
CA ASP A 143 -20.32 -1.91 -8.36
C ASP A 143 -19.88 -2.83 -9.51
N GLY A 144 -19.79 -4.15 -9.25
CA GLY A 144 -19.56 -5.18 -10.27
C GLY A 144 -18.11 -5.66 -10.42
N ILE A 145 -17.17 -5.13 -9.65
CA ILE A 145 -15.75 -5.49 -9.71
C ILE A 145 -15.53 -6.77 -8.90
N CYS A 146 -14.72 -7.71 -9.39
CA CYS A 146 -14.45 -8.96 -8.70
C CYS A 146 -12.95 -9.23 -8.47
N TRP A 147 -12.07 -8.35 -8.95
CA TRP A 147 -10.62 -8.47 -8.86
C TRP A 147 -9.97 -7.09 -8.65
N THR A 148 -8.99 -7.00 -7.76
CA THR A 148 -8.24 -5.75 -7.54
C THR A 148 -6.75 -5.94 -7.74
N TYR A 149 -6.04 -4.87 -8.15
CA TYR A 149 -4.58 -4.83 -8.27
C TYR A 149 -3.96 -4.29 -6.98
N SER A 150 -4.26 -4.95 -5.87
CA SER A 150 -3.86 -4.62 -4.50
C SER A 150 -3.79 -5.91 -3.66
N PRO A 151 -2.94 -5.97 -2.60
CA PRO A 151 -2.09 -4.92 -2.07
C PRO A 151 -0.77 -4.75 -2.84
N MET A 152 -0.24 -3.54 -2.81
CA MET A 152 1.15 -3.27 -3.16
C MET A 152 2.01 -3.52 -1.93
N VAL A 153 3.02 -4.39 -2.06
CA VAL A 153 3.83 -4.87 -0.94
C VAL A 153 5.34 -4.65 -1.13
N ASP A 154 5.71 -3.81 -2.07
CA ASP A 154 7.10 -3.44 -2.32
C ASP A 154 7.72 -2.76 -1.10
N ILE A 155 8.85 -3.27 -0.63
CA ILE A 155 9.69 -2.58 0.33
C ILE A 155 10.41 -1.44 -0.38
N ALA A 156 10.29 -0.22 0.13
CA ALA A 156 10.93 0.96 -0.40
C ALA A 156 11.89 1.58 0.61
N LEU A 157 13.17 1.67 0.25
CA LEU A 157 14.24 2.21 1.08
C LEU A 157 14.74 3.57 0.60
N ASP A 158 14.25 4.03 -0.55
CA ASP A 158 14.65 5.29 -1.18
C ASP A 158 13.41 6.17 -1.38
N ALA A 159 13.31 7.22 -0.59
CA ALA A 159 12.17 8.14 -0.61
C ALA A 159 12.04 8.94 -1.94
N ARG A 160 13.06 8.90 -2.80
CA ARG A 160 12.99 9.52 -4.14
C ARG A 160 12.01 8.77 -5.05
N TRP A 161 11.74 7.49 -4.81
CA TRP A 161 10.76 6.72 -5.55
C TRP A 161 9.33 7.13 -5.19
N GLY A 162 8.54 7.58 -6.19
CA GLY A 162 7.20 8.12 -5.96
C GLY A 162 6.21 7.09 -5.45
N ARG A 163 6.32 5.84 -5.91
CA ARG A 163 5.41 4.75 -5.54
C ARG A 163 5.59 4.24 -4.10
N ILE A 164 6.55 4.76 -3.35
CA ILE A 164 6.61 4.53 -1.89
C ILE A 164 5.27 4.87 -1.21
N ALA A 165 4.49 5.80 -1.77
CA ALA A 165 3.16 6.17 -1.31
C ALA A 165 2.15 5.00 -1.32
N GLU A 166 2.33 4.04 -2.23
CA GLU A 166 1.44 2.89 -2.42
C GLU A 166 1.81 1.69 -1.54
N GLY A 167 3.02 1.69 -0.92
CA GLY A 167 3.56 0.61 -0.11
C GLY A 167 3.42 0.84 1.39
N ASN A 168 4.01 -0.07 2.17
CA ASN A 168 3.89 -0.11 3.63
C ASN A 168 5.19 0.32 4.34
N GLY A 169 6.06 1.06 3.65
CA GLY A 169 7.31 1.60 4.21
C GLY A 169 8.51 0.68 4.03
N GLU A 170 9.48 0.80 4.96
CA GLU A 170 10.83 0.20 4.83
C GLU A 170 10.98 -1.15 5.53
N ASP A 171 10.05 -1.52 6.42
CA ASP A 171 10.20 -2.69 7.28
C ASP A 171 9.52 -3.96 6.72
N PRO A 172 10.28 -5.06 6.52
CA PRO A 172 9.74 -6.30 5.97
C PRO A 172 8.78 -7.05 6.91
N TYR A 173 8.95 -6.94 8.24
CA TYR A 173 8.05 -7.60 9.19
C TYR A 173 6.69 -6.93 9.24
N LEU A 174 6.67 -5.60 9.43
CA LEU A 174 5.42 -4.81 9.41
C LEU A 174 4.72 -4.93 8.06
N GLY A 175 5.47 -4.79 6.95
CA GLY A 175 4.96 -4.98 5.59
C GLY A 175 4.32 -6.36 5.39
N SER A 176 4.90 -7.42 5.98
CA SER A 176 4.34 -8.78 5.93
C SER A 176 3.05 -8.91 6.72
N GLN A 177 2.93 -8.27 7.90
CA GLN A 177 1.68 -8.28 8.68
C GLN A 177 0.56 -7.54 7.93
N ILE A 178 0.87 -6.39 7.34
CA ILE A 178 -0.08 -5.60 6.56
C ILE A 178 -0.50 -6.35 5.29
N ALA A 179 0.45 -6.97 4.58
CA ALA A 179 0.16 -7.78 3.39
C ALA A 179 -0.86 -8.90 3.69
N LYS A 180 -0.67 -9.63 4.79
CA LYS A 180 -1.62 -10.66 5.25
C LYS A 180 -2.99 -10.07 5.58
N ALA A 181 -3.03 -8.95 6.28
CA ALA A 181 -4.27 -8.27 6.65
C ALA A 181 -5.05 -7.79 5.42
N MET A 182 -4.36 -7.14 4.47
CA MET A 182 -4.99 -6.64 3.24
C MET A 182 -5.56 -7.79 2.39
N VAL A 183 -4.80 -8.88 2.19
CA VAL A 183 -5.31 -10.05 1.46
C VAL A 183 -6.56 -10.62 2.12
N ARG A 184 -6.55 -10.82 3.46
CA ARG A 184 -7.73 -11.31 4.18
C ARG A 184 -8.89 -10.33 4.16
N GLY A 185 -8.62 -9.04 4.25
CA GLY A 185 -9.64 -8.00 4.14
C GLY A 185 -10.36 -8.03 2.80
N TYR A 186 -9.61 -8.15 1.69
CA TYR A 186 -10.20 -8.24 0.36
C TYR A 186 -10.94 -9.57 0.12
N GLN A 187 -10.31 -10.71 0.43
CA GLN A 187 -10.72 -12.04 0.00
C GLN A 187 -11.49 -12.84 1.04
N GLY A 188 -11.52 -12.40 2.31
CA GLY A 188 -11.95 -13.28 3.41
C GLY A 188 -10.91 -14.36 3.71
N THR A 189 -11.35 -15.51 4.17
CA THR A 189 -10.48 -16.63 4.59
C THR A 189 -10.69 -17.91 3.75
N ASP A 190 -11.75 -17.99 2.95
CA ASP A 190 -12.00 -19.11 2.02
C ASP A 190 -11.50 -18.76 0.62
N ASN A 191 -10.28 -19.17 0.29
CA ASN A 191 -9.65 -18.89 -1.00
C ASN A 191 -10.16 -19.82 -2.14
N GLN A 192 -11.12 -20.69 -1.88
CA GLN A 192 -11.69 -21.60 -2.87
C GLN A 192 -13.07 -21.14 -3.37
N HIS A 193 -13.80 -20.37 -2.56
CA HIS A 193 -15.16 -19.91 -2.88
C HIS A 193 -15.36 -18.48 -2.38
N PHE A 194 -15.22 -17.51 -3.27
CA PHE A 194 -15.42 -16.11 -2.93
C PHE A 194 -16.92 -15.80 -2.70
N ALA A 195 -17.23 -15.08 -1.65
CA ALA A 195 -18.55 -14.49 -1.44
C ALA A 195 -18.79 -13.31 -2.41
N THR A 196 -20.04 -12.86 -2.52
CA THR A 196 -20.40 -11.78 -3.45
C THR A 196 -19.90 -10.39 -3.02
N ASP A 197 -19.43 -10.26 -1.80
CA ASP A 197 -18.82 -9.05 -1.24
C ASP A 197 -17.31 -9.20 -1.01
N GLU A 198 -16.69 -10.26 -1.55
CA GLU A 198 -15.26 -10.54 -1.54
C GLU A 198 -14.63 -10.26 -2.91
N LEU A 199 -13.41 -9.71 -2.88
CA LEU A 199 -12.66 -9.20 -4.01
C LEU A 199 -11.33 -9.95 -4.13
N MET A 200 -11.07 -10.63 -5.24
CA MET A 200 -9.79 -11.32 -5.42
C MET A 200 -8.63 -10.33 -5.38
N ALA A 201 -7.64 -10.57 -4.53
CA ALA A 201 -6.44 -9.76 -4.42
C ALA A 201 -5.42 -10.07 -5.52
N CYS A 202 -4.68 -9.06 -5.95
CA CYS A 202 -3.52 -9.19 -6.81
C CYS A 202 -2.34 -8.48 -6.18
N VAL A 203 -1.42 -9.26 -5.62
CA VAL A 203 -0.24 -8.72 -4.93
C VAL A 203 0.76 -8.18 -5.93
N LYS A 204 1.22 -6.94 -5.74
CA LYS A 204 2.11 -6.25 -6.67
C LYS A 204 3.23 -5.50 -5.96
N HIS A 205 4.32 -5.20 -6.66
CA HIS A 205 4.70 -5.64 -8.01
C HIS A 205 5.82 -6.68 -7.90
N TYR A 206 5.59 -7.89 -8.31
CA TYR A 206 6.51 -9.01 -8.14
C TYR A 206 7.61 -9.01 -9.23
N ALA A 207 8.87 -8.59 -8.90
CA ALA A 207 9.27 -8.30 -7.55
C ALA A 207 10.34 -7.20 -7.49
N LEU A 208 10.60 -6.72 -6.25
CA LEU A 208 11.72 -5.86 -5.88
C LEU A 208 11.63 -4.42 -6.42
N TYR A 209 10.49 -3.99 -6.91
CA TYR A 209 10.34 -2.72 -7.62
C TYR A 209 10.69 -1.50 -6.76
N GLY A 210 10.45 -1.55 -5.44
CA GLY A 210 10.87 -0.50 -4.50
C GLY A 210 12.39 -0.38 -4.29
N GLY A 211 13.19 -1.27 -4.90
CA GLY A 211 14.65 -1.20 -4.94
C GLY A 211 15.22 -0.53 -6.20
N ALA A 212 14.39 0.18 -6.98
CA ALA A 212 14.81 0.84 -8.22
C ALA A 212 15.99 1.80 -8.01
N GLU A 213 17.02 1.69 -8.84
CA GLU A 213 18.24 2.50 -8.73
C GLU A 213 17.95 4.00 -8.80
N ALA A 214 18.53 4.74 -7.87
CA ALA A 214 18.36 6.19 -7.69
C ALA A 214 16.91 6.62 -7.43
N GLY A 215 16.05 5.73 -6.96
CA GLY A 215 14.63 5.99 -6.73
C GLY A 215 13.87 6.41 -7.99
N ARG A 216 14.39 6.08 -9.19
CA ARG A 216 13.70 6.39 -10.44
C ARG A 216 12.71 5.30 -10.79
N ASP A 217 11.49 5.69 -11.05
CA ASP A 217 10.45 4.76 -11.47
C ASP A 217 10.84 4.04 -12.77
N TYR A 218 10.43 2.78 -12.92
CA TYR A 218 10.75 1.89 -14.05
C TYR A 218 12.23 1.54 -14.22
N ASN A 219 13.11 1.94 -13.27
CA ASN A 219 14.53 1.68 -13.40
C ASN A 219 14.92 0.28 -12.93
N THR A 220 16.14 -0.11 -13.29
CA THR A 220 16.76 -1.39 -12.95
C THR A 220 16.86 -1.59 -11.44
N VAL A 221 16.76 -2.84 -11.00
CA VAL A 221 17.05 -3.28 -9.63
C VAL A 221 18.25 -4.21 -9.64
N ASP A 222 19.26 -3.90 -8.80
CA ASP A 222 20.42 -4.76 -8.57
C ASP A 222 20.64 -4.97 -7.07
N MET A 223 20.54 -6.22 -6.63
CA MET A 223 20.82 -6.60 -5.24
C MET A 223 21.13 -8.10 -5.14
N SER A 224 21.83 -8.48 -4.06
CA SER A 224 22.12 -9.88 -3.78
C SER A 224 20.85 -10.69 -3.48
N ARG A 225 20.82 -11.96 -3.82
CA ARG A 225 19.70 -12.88 -3.48
C ARG A 225 19.48 -12.98 -1.97
N ILE A 226 20.55 -12.91 -1.16
CA ILE A 226 20.44 -12.88 0.31
C ILE A 226 19.60 -11.70 0.75
N ARG A 227 19.83 -10.51 0.18
CA ARG A 227 19.03 -9.32 0.47
C ARG A 227 17.59 -9.47 -0.01
N MET A 228 17.38 -10.05 -1.19
CA MET A 228 16.03 -10.33 -1.70
C MET A 228 15.21 -11.15 -0.69
N PHE A 229 15.77 -12.28 -0.22
CA PHE A 229 15.06 -13.20 0.67
C PHE A 229 14.91 -12.71 2.11
N ASN A 230 15.88 -11.96 2.64
CA ASN A 230 15.81 -11.44 4.02
C ASN A 230 15.07 -10.11 4.15
N GLN A 231 14.76 -9.43 3.04
CA GLN A 231 14.15 -8.10 3.09
C GLN A 231 13.00 -7.95 2.10
N TYR A 232 13.26 -7.92 0.81
CA TYR A 232 12.26 -7.51 -0.20
C TYR A 232 11.19 -8.54 -0.50
N LEU A 233 11.50 -9.84 -0.45
CA LEU A 233 10.57 -10.91 -0.81
C LEU A 233 9.65 -11.34 0.33
N LEU A 234 9.92 -10.94 1.58
CA LEU A 234 9.15 -11.37 2.74
C LEU A 234 7.67 -10.95 2.69
N PRO A 235 7.29 -9.71 2.33
CA PRO A 235 5.88 -9.33 2.25
C PRO A 235 5.12 -10.07 1.14
N TYR A 236 5.75 -10.37 0.01
CA TYR A 236 5.13 -11.20 -1.05
C TYR A 236 4.86 -12.62 -0.58
N LYS A 237 5.87 -13.24 0.08
CA LYS A 237 5.71 -14.58 0.68
C LYS A 237 4.55 -14.59 1.67
N ALA A 238 4.48 -13.57 2.53
CA ALA A 238 3.42 -13.42 3.52
C ALA A 238 2.03 -13.29 2.88
N ALA A 239 1.91 -12.56 1.76
CA ALA A 239 0.66 -12.44 1.01
C ALA A 239 0.26 -13.77 0.33
N VAL A 240 1.22 -14.51 -0.23
CA VAL A 240 1.01 -15.86 -0.78
C VAL A 240 0.51 -16.81 0.30
N GLU A 241 1.15 -16.80 1.48
CA GLU A 241 0.74 -17.61 2.63
C GLU A 241 -0.67 -17.24 3.15
N ALA A 242 -1.08 -15.98 2.99
CA ALA A 242 -2.44 -15.53 3.29
C ALA A 242 -3.46 -15.96 2.23
N GLY A 243 -3.02 -16.57 1.12
CA GLY A 243 -3.87 -17.12 0.07
C GLY A 243 -4.23 -16.17 -1.06
N ALA A 244 -3.38 -15.19 -1.37
CA ALA A 244 -3.61 -14.28 -2.49
C ALA A 244 -3.98 -15.02 -3.78
N GLY A 245 -5.05 -14.60 -4.48
CA GLY A 245 -5.57 -15.28 -5.66
C GLY A 245 -4.74 -14.99 -6.93
N SER A 246 -4.01 -13.89 -6.98
CA SER A 246 -3.16 -13.51 -8.10
C SER A 246 -1.96 -12.67 -7.67
N LEU A 247 -0.94 -12.61 -8.55
CA LEU A 247 0.19 -11.70 -8.43
C LEU A 247 0.42 -10.96 -9.75
N MET A 248 0.94 -9.73 -9.67
CA MET A 248 1.32 -8.91 -10.82
C MET A 248 2.84 -8.78 -10.87
N THR A 249 3.45 -9.06 -12.04
CA THR A 249 4.89 -8.86 -12.23
C THR A 249 5.23 -7.39 -12.35
N SER A 250 6.44 -7.02 -11.91
CA SER A 250 6.92 -5.64 -12.00
C SER A 250 7.56 -5.30 -13.35
N PHE A 251 7.77 -4.00 -13.61
CA PHE A 251 8.41 -3.49 -14.83
C PHE A 251 9.92 -3.68 -14.87
N ASN A 252 10.58 -3.67 -13.69
CA ASN A 252 12.03 -3.61 -13.58
C ASN A 252 12.74 -4.90 -13.99
N VAL A 253 14.02 -4.77 -14.27
CA VAL A 253 14.94 -5.89 -14.46
C VAL A 253 15.42 -6.39 -13.11
N VAL A 254 15.50 -7.72 -12.94
CA VAL A 254 16.08 -8.41 -11.77
C VAL A 254 17.10 -9.43 -12.27
N ASP A 255 18.34 -9.39 -11.77
CA ASP A 255 19.43 -10.24 -12.26
C ASP A 255 19.57 -10.16 -13.82
N TYR A 256 19.48 -8.96 -14.39
CA TYR A 256 19.52 -8.68 -15.84
C TYR A 256 18.36 -9.26 -16.68
N ILE A 257 17.31 -9.77 -16.06
CA ILE A 257 16.13 -10.33 -16.73
C ILE A 257 14.89 -9.52 -16.31
N PRO A 258 14.06 -9.02 -17.23
CA PRO A 258 12.80 -8.39 -16.88
C PRO A 258 11.96 -9.30 -15.98
N ALA A 259 11.41 -8.77 -14.89
CA ALA A 259 10.69 -9.57 -13.89
C ALA A 259 9.56 -10.40 -14.53
N THR A 260 8.88 -9.86 -15.53
CA THR A 260 7.82 -10.54 -16.31
C THR A 260 8.30 -11.82 -17.00
N ALA A 261 9.58 -11.90 -17.39
CA ALA A 261 10.19 -13.07 -18.04
C ALA A 261 11.19 -13.80 -17.14
N ASN A 262 11.27 -13.44 -15.88
CA ASN A 262 12.24 -14.02 -14.94
C ASN A 262 11.76 -15.38 -14.41
N LYS A 263 12.15 -16.44 -15.08
CA LYS A 263 11.79 -17.81 -14.73
C LYS A 263 12.22 -18.19 -13.30
N TRP A 264 13.36 -17.69 -12.83
CA TRP A 264 13.80 -17.97 -11.46
C TRP A 264 12.81 -17.37 -10.43
N LEU A 265 12.37 -16.11 -10.62
CA LEU A 265 11.39 -15.50 -9.74
C LEU A 265 10.04 -16.23 -9.81
N VAL A 266 9.49 -16.39 -11.01
CA VAL A 266 8.10 -16.85 -11.18
C VAL A 266 7.98 -18.37 -11.02
N ASP A 267 8.87 -19.19 -11.60
CA ASP A 267 8.75 -20.64 -11.54
C ASP A 267 9.45 -21.21 -10.29
N GLU A 268 10.73 -20.86 -10.04
CA GLU A 268 11.49 -21.50 -8.96
C GLU A 268 11.07 -20.95 -7.59
N VAL A 269 11.02 -19.64 -7.40
CA VAL A 269 10.70 -19.05 -6.10
C VAL A 269 9.18 -19.10 -5.85
N LEU A 270 8.39 -18.44 -6.70
CA LEU A 270 6.95 -18.31 -6.47
C LEU A 270 6.21 -19.65 -6.53
N ARG A 271 6.40 -20.40 -7.63
CA ARG A 271 5.64 -21.64 -7.85
C ARG A 271 6.19 -22.84 -7.07
N LYS A 272 7.50 -23.09 -7.14
CA LYS A 272 8.08 -24.30 -6.56
C LYS A 272 8.37 -24.17 -5.06
N GLN A 273 8.96 -23.04 -4.61
CA GLN A 273 9.28 -22.86 -3.20
C GLN A 273 8.05 -22.47 -2.38
N TRP A 274 7.31 -21.43 -2.81
CA TRP A 274 6.17 -20.91 -2.04
C TRP A 274 4.85 -21.61 -2.36
N LYS A 275 4.80 -22.47 -3.38
CA LYS A 275 3.61 -23.26 -3.76
C LYS A 275 2.42 -22.40 -4.18
N PHE A 276 2.67 -21.23 -4.75
CA PHE A 276 1.61 -20.36 -5.25
C PHE A 276 0.82 -21.05 -6.38
N ASP A 277 -0.48 -21.20 -6.24
CA ASP A 277 -1.38 -21.87 -7.18
C ASP A 277 -2.28 -20.92 -7.99
N GLY A 278 -2.37 -19.63 -7.60
CA GLY A 278 -3.08 -18.58 -8.33
C GLY A 278 -2.45 -18.24 -9.69
N PHE A 279 -3.00 -17.29 -10.41
CA PHE A 279 -2.42 -16.83 -11.69
C PHE A 279 -1.49 -15.62 -11.52
N VAL A 280 -0.60 -15.45 -12.50
CA VAL A 280 0.32 -14.32 -12.58
C VAL A 280 -0.06 -13.46 -13.78
N VAL A 281 -0.36 -12.19 -13.56
CA VAL A 281 -0.61 -11.19 -14.59
C VAL A 281 0.60 -10.28 -14.74
N THR A 282 0.83 -9.72 -15.93
CA THR A 282 1.84 -8.66 -16.11
C THR A 282 1.34 -7.35 -15.53
N ASP A 283 2.25 -6.41 -15.29
CA ASP A 283 1.89 -4.99 -15.22
C ASP A 283 1.52 -4.47 -16.62
N TYR A 284 1.02 -3.23 -16.69
CA TYR A 284 0.43 -2.61 -17.87
C TYR A 284 1.43 -2.53 -19.06
N GLY A 285 1.20 -3.31 -20.12
CA GLY A 285 2.05 -3.34 -21.28
C GLY A 285 3.43 -3.99 -21.11
N ALA A 286 3.72 -4.59 -19.95
CA ALA A 286 5.08 -5.01 -19.57
C ALA A 286 5.73 -6.03 -20.55
N ILE A 287 4.95 -6.89 -21.23
CA ILE A 287 5.53 -7.77 -22.27
C ILE A 287 6.04 -6.95 -23.46
N ALA A 288 5.31 -5.92 -23.90
CA ALA A 288 5.74 -5.07 -25.01
C ALA A 288 6.97 -4.23 -24.61
N GLU A 289 7.06 -3.79 -23.37
CA GLU A 289 8.22 -3.04 -22.86
C GLU A 289 9.51 -3.85 -22.83
N MET A 290 9.43 -5.18 -22.75
CA MET A 290 10.60 -6.06 -22.86
C MET A 290 11.35 -5.91 -24.20
N VAL A 291 10.69 -5.42 -25.24
CA VAL A 291 11.36 -5.08 -26.53
C VAL A 291 12.37 -3.95 -26.29
N SER A 292 12.01 -2.93 -25.52
CA SER A 292 12.89 -1.83 -25.16
C SER A 292 14.01 -2.25 -24.19
N HIS A 293 13.79 -3.31 -23.39
CA HIS A 293 14.83 -3.94 -22.58
C HIS A 293 15.85 -4.76 -23.42
N GLY A 294 15.63 -4.89 -24.75
CA GLY A 294 16.53 -5.62 -25.63
C GLY A 294 16.40 -7.14 -25.56
N VAL A 295 15.28 -7.66 -25.07
CA VAL A 295 15.03 -9.11 -24.92
C VAL A 295 14.78 -9.77 -26.28
N GLY A 296 14.16 -9.04 -27.23
CA GLY A 296 13.84 -9.51 -28.56
C GLY A 296 12.68 -8.76 -29.21
N ASP A 297 12.09 -9.34 -30.23
CA ASP A 297 10.83 -8.86 -30.81
C ASP A 297 9.63 -9.25 -29.89
N LEU A 298 8.44 -8.76 -30.18
CA LEU A 298 7.23 -9.02 -29.40
C LEU A 298 6.95 -10.52 -29.24
N GLN A 299 7.22 -11.34 -30.29
CA GLN A 299 7.04 -12.79 -30.23
C GLN A 299 8.03 -13.43 -29.24
N ALA A 300 9.29 -13.04 -29.27
CA ALA A 300 10.31 -13.54 -28.35
C ALA A 300 9.98 -13.15 -26.91
N CYS A 301 9.53 -11.92 -26.67
CA CYS A 301 9.10 -11.44 -25.36
C CYS A 301 7.90 -12.24 -24.83
N ALA A 302 6.87 -12.45 -25.63
CA ALA A 302 5.70 -13.26 -25.27
C ALA A 302 6.07 -14.71 -24.94
N VAL A 303 6.95 -15.33 -25.73
CA VAL A 303 7.44 -16.70 -25.48
C VAL A 303 8.16 -16.76 -24.13
N GLN A 304 9.08 -15.83 -23.86
CA GLN A 304 9.84 -15.82 -22.60
C GLN A 304 8.94 -15.60 -21.39
N ALA A 305 7.99 -14.69 -21.47
CA ALA A 305 7.03 -14.42 -20.38
C ALA A 305 6.17 -15.67 -20.07
N LEU A 306 5.59 -16.32 -21.09
CA LEU A 306 4.80 -17.54 -20.90
C LEU A 306 5.63 -18.68 -20.30
N LEU A 307 6.84 -18.90 -20.80
CA LEU A 307 7.75 -19.96 -20.33
C LEU A 307 8.32 -19.68 -18.94
N ALA A 308 8.34 -18.41 -18.51
CA ALA A 308 8.66 -18.03 -17.14
C ALA A 308 7.52 -18.35 -16.17
N GLY A 309 6.27 -18.47 -16.65
CA GLY A 309 5.08 -18.77 -15.84
C GLY A 309 4.17 -17.58 -15.61
N THR A 310 4.31 -16.51 -16.40
CA THR A 310 3.40 -15.37 -16.45
C THR A 310 2.18 -15.77 -17.30
N ASP A 311 1.01 -15.78 -16.67
CA ASP A 311 -0.19 -16.41 -17.24
C ASP A 311 -1.05 -15.45 -18.07
N MET A 312 -1.14 -14.17 -17.68
CA MET A 312 -2.04 -13.18 -18.28
C MET A 312 -1.29 -11.93 -18.72
N ASP A 313 -1.58 -11.46 -19.94
CA ASP A 313 -0.99 -10.28 -20.57
C ASP A 313 -1.93 -9.08 -20.40
N MET A 314 -1.49 -8.09 -19.64
CA MET A 314 -2.23 -6.85 -19.45
C MET A 314 -1.85 -5.85 -20.55
N CYS A 315 -2.79 -5.60 -21.47
CA CYS A 315 -2.80 -4.51 -22.47
C CYS A 315 -1.78 -4.61 -23.64
N ALA A 316 -0.77 -5.48 -23.60
CA ALA A 316 0.19 -5.57 -24.71
C ALA A 316 -0.36 -6.35 -25.91
N GLU A 317 -1.36 -7.21 -25.70
CA GLU A 317 -1.89 -8.16 -26.71
C GLU A 317 -0.80 -9.04 -27.34
N ALA A 318 0.34 -9.19 -26.67
CA ALA A 318 1.48 -9.95 -27.17
C ALA A 318 1.12 -11.44 -27.32
N TYR A 319 0.38 -12.00 -26.36
CA TYR A 319 -0.07 -13.39 -26.40
C TYR A 319 -1.04 -13.64 -27.55
N THR A 320 -2.06 -12.81 -27.71
CA THR A 320 -3.06 -12.97 -28.78
C THR A 320 -2.48 -12.79 -30.18
N LYS A 321 -1.48 -11.93 -30.32
CA LYS A 321 -0.82 -11.65 -31.60
C LYS A 321 0.24 -12.69 -32.02
N THR A 322 0.88 -13.37 -31.05
CA THR A 322 2.12 -14.10 -31.35
C THR A 322 2.11 -15.58 -30.95
N LEU A 323 1.33 -16.01 -29.93
CA LEU A 323 1.45 -17.38 -29.40
C LEU A 323 0.97 -18.46 -30.36
N GLU A 324 -0.03 -18.19 -31.22
CA GLU A 324 -0.44 -19.18 -32.23
C GLU A 324 0.70 -19.45 -33.24
N GLN A 325 1.40 -18.41 -33.67
CA GLN A 325 2.58 -18.57 -34.55
C GLN A 325 3.73 -19.26 -33.79
N SER A 326 3.95 -18.88 -32.53
CA SER A 326 4.98 -19.50 -31.66
C SER A 326 4.74 -21.00 -31.46
N LEU A 327 3.47 -21.41 -31.32
CA LEU A 327 3.07 -22.82 -31.24
C LEU A 327 3.40 -23.58 -32.59
N LYS A 328 3.07 -22.98 -33.75
CA LYS A 328 3.39 -23.54 -35.06
C LYS A 328 4.89 -23.68 -35.28
N GLU A 329 5.67 -22.77 -34.73
CA GLU A 329 7.13 -22.76 -34.79
C GLU A 329 7.78 -23.62 -33.68
N SER A 330 6.99 -24.28 -32.85
CA SER A 330 7.46 -25.09 -31.71
C SER A 330 8.32 -24.31 -30.68
N LYS A 331 8.13 -22.98 -30.59
CA LYS A 331 8.76 -22.12 -29.57
C LYS A 331 8.07 -22.26 -28.19
N VAL A 332 6.77 -22.61 -28.21
CA VAL A 332 5.97 -22.98 -27.04
C VAL A 332 5.20 -24.26 -27.34
N SER A 333 4.78 -24.97 -26.31
CA SER A 333 3.93 -26.16 -26.43
C SER A 333 2.47 -25.86 -26.07
N MET A 334 1.54 -26.74 -26.50
CA MET A 334 0.15 -26.68 -26.00
C MET A 334 0.06 -26.78 -24.49
N ALA A 335 0.94 -27.55 -23.86
CA ALA A 335 0.96 -27.70 -22.42
C ALA A 335 1.30 -26.39 -21.68
N ASP A 336 2.11 -25.51 -22.27
CA ASP A 336 2.42 -24.21 -21.70
C ASP A 336 1.20 -23.28 -21.76
N ILE A 337 0.49 -23.25 -22.90
CA ILE A 337 -0.75 -22.49 -23.07
C ILE A 337 -1.85 -23.05 -22.17
N ASP A 338 -2.01 -24.37 -22.10
CA ASP A 338 -3.00 -25.03 -21.28
C ASP A 338 -2.80 -24.74 -19.79
N LYS A 339 -1.56 -24.70 -19.34
CA LYS A 339 -1.23 -24.40 -17.94
C LYS A 339 -1.64 -22.97 -17.54
N ALA A 340 -1.39 -21.99 -18.38
CA ALA A 340 -1.80 -20.60 -18.15
C ALA A 340 -3.32 -20.45 -18.23
N CYS A 341 -3.96 -21.01 -19.27
CA CYS A 341 -5.42 -20.97 -19.45
C CYS A 341 -6.15 -21.62 -18.26
N ARG A 342 -5.68 -22.76 -17.77
CA ARG A 342 -6.24 -23.47 -16.62
C ARG A 342 -6.33 -22.54 -15.41
N ARG A 343 -5.26 -21.85 -15.04
CA ARG A 343 -5.24 -20.96 -13.88
C ARG A 343 -6.25 -19.81 -13.99
N MET A 344 -6.42 -19.28 -15.19
CA MET A 344 -7.44 -18.26 -15.44
C MET A 344 -8.85 -18.82 -15.26
N LEU A 345 -9.12 -20.04 -15.74
CA LEU A 345 -10.44 -20.68 -15.58
C LEU A 345 -10.70 -21.07 -14.12
N GLU A 346 -9.69 -21.56 -13.40
CA GLU A 346 -9.79 -21.87 -11.97
C GLU A 346 -10.07 -20.60 -11.14
N ALA A 347 -9.46 -19.46 -11.45
CA ALA A 347 -9.75 -18.19 -10.82
C ALA A 347 -11.22 -17.76 -11.03
N LYS A 348 -11.74 -17.89 -12.26
CA LYS A 348 -13.14 -17.61 -12.57
C LYS A 348 -14.09 -18.57 -11.85
N TYR A 349 -13.69 -19.83 -11.69
CA TYR A 349 -14.45 -20.82 -10.93
C TYR A 349 -14.53 -20.46 -9.44
N LYS A 350 -13.38 -20.14 -8.82
CA LYS A 350 -13.30 -19.69 -7.42
C LYS A 350 -14.14 -18.45 -7.16
N LEU A 351 -14.18 -17.51 -8.12
CA LEU A 351 -15.04 -16.32 -8.09
C LEU A 351 -16.54 -16.62 -8.29
N GLY A 352 -16.93 -17.89 -8.58
CA GLY A 352 -18.30 -18.30 -8.81
C GLY A 352 -18.92 -17.81 -10.13
N LEU A 353 -18.10 -17.28 -11.06
CA LEU A 353 -18.57 -16.69 -12.31
C LEU A 353 -19.20 -17.73 -13.28
N PHE A 354 -18.81 -18.98 -13.20
CA PHE A 354 -19.44 -20.07 -13.99
C PHE A 354 -20.78 -20.52 -13.44
N GLU A 355 -21.01 -20.33 -12.14
CA GLU A 355 -22.26 -20.61 -11.48
C GLU A 355 -23.28 -19.50 -11.75
N ASP A 356 -22.86 -18.26 -11.58
CA ASP A 356 -23.63 -17.07 -11.92
C ASP A 356 -22.68 -15.97 -12.44
N PRO A 357 -22.62 -15.72 -13.77
CA PRO A 357 -21.77 -14.70 -14.36
C PRO A 357 -22.17 -13.27 -13.98
N TYR A 358 -23.36 -13.07 -13.42
CA TYR A 358 -23.91 -11.78 -13.02
C TYR A 358 -23.92 -11.54 -11.51
N ARG A 359 -23.33 -12.43 -10.72
CA ARG A 359 -23.41 -12.43 -9.24
C ARG A 359 -22.91 -11.12 -8.59
N TYR A 360 -22.02 -10.38 -9.26
CA TYR A 360 -21.54 -9.06 -8.83
C TYR A 360 -22.35 -7.91 -9.45
N CYS A 361 -23.34 -8.18 -10.31
CA CYS A 361 -24.10 -7.18 -11.04
C CYS A 361 -25.49 -6.93 -10.42
N ASP A 362 -25.57 -6.75 -9.09
CA ASP A 362 -26.81 -6.37 -8.40
C ASP A 362 -26.85 -4.86 -8.17
N PRO A 363 -27.67 -4.09 -8.94
CA PRO A 363 -27.70 -2.63 -8.82
C PRO A 363 -28.23 -2.16 -7.45
N SER A 364 -28.98 -3.00 -6.72
CA SER A 364 -29.52 -2.64 -5.42
C SER A 364 -28.48 -2.57 -4.31
N ARG A 365 -27.28 -3.15 -4.52
CA ARG A 365 -26.18 -3.11 -3.56
C ARG A 365 -25.51 -1.75 -3.49
N ARG A 366 -25.40 -1.05 -4.65
CA ARG A 366 -24.71 0.24 -4.75
C ARG A 366 -25.20 1.23 -3.71
N ASP A 367 -26.52 1.44 -3.64
CA ASP A 367 -27.13 2.45 -2.75
C ASP A 367 -27.03 2.05 -1.25
N ARG A 368 -26.88 0.77 -0.95
CA ARG A 368 -26.79 0.28 0.43
C ARG A 368 -25.38 0.16 0.95
N GLU A 369 -24.41 -0.07 0.07
CA GLU A 369 -23.09 -0.57 0.46
C GLU A 369 -21.94 0.37 0.09
N ILE A 370 -22.17 1.40 -0.75
CA ILE A 370 -21.13 2.36 -1.17
C ILE A 370 -21.23 3.65 -0.38
N TYR A 371 -20.09 4.14 0.11
CA TYR A 371 -19.92 5.42 0.81
C TYR A 371 -20.90 5.64 1.97
N THR A 372 -21.16 4.58 2.71
CA THR A 372 -22.07 4.61 3.86
C THR A 372 -21.50 5.46 5.00
N LEU A 373 -22.37 5.92 5.92
CA LEU A 373 -21.91 6.67 7.08
C LEU A 373 -20.93 5.86 7.95
N GLU A 374 -21.14 4.54 8.05
CA GLU A 374 -20.24 3.63 8.76
C GLU A 374 -18.86 3.57 8.10
N HIS A 375 -18.80 3.42 6.78
CA HIS A 375 -17.53 3.40 6.02
C HIS A 375 -16.78 4.73 6.14
N ARG A 376 -17.48 5.84 6.00
CA ARG A 376 -16.91 7.18 6.19
C ARG A 376 -16.35 7.39 7.61
N GLN A 377 -17.08 6.92 8.63
CA GLN A 377 -16.60 7.03 10.01
C GLN A 377 -15.37 6.16 10.25
N ALA A 378 -15.31 4.95 9.66
CA ALA A 378 -14.13 4.09 9.69
C ALA A 378 -12.93 4.78 9.03
N ALA A 379 -13.11 5.38 7.84
CA ALA A 379 -12.07 6.12 7.13
C ALA A 379 -11.58 7.33 7.94
N ARG A 380 -12.47 8.13 8.52
CA ARG A 380 -12.11 9.27 9.38
C ARG A 380 -11.33 8.85 10.62
N ASN A 381 -11.78 7.80 11.30
CA ASN A 381 -11.10 7.31 12.49
C ASN A 381 -9.69 6.83 12.15
N LEU A 382 -9.56 5.99 11.12
CA LEU A 382 -8.28 5.45 10.71
C LEU A 382 -7.34 6.56 10.19
N ALA A 383 -7.86 7.55 9.45
CA ALA A 383 -7.05 8.70 9.02
C ALA A 383 -6.44 9.45 10.22
N ALA A 384 -7.22 9.72 11.26
CA ALA A 384 -6.71 10.38 12.46
C ALA A 384 -5.60 9.59 13.18
N GLU A 385 -5.60 8.27 13.06
CA GLU A 385 -4.59 7.36 13.65
C GLU A 385 -3.30 7.29 12.82
N THR A 386 -3.35 7.68 11.54
CA THR A 386 -2.16 7.67 10.66
C THR A 386 -1.31 8.92 10.76
N PHE A 387 -1.85 10.04 11.27
CA PHE A 387 -1.13 11.29 11.34
C PHE A 387 -0.03 11.23 12.41
N VAL A 388 1.18 11.66 12.02
CA VAL A 388 2.35 11.58 12.89
C VAL A 388 2.72 12.96 13.40
N LEU A 389 2.64 13.17 14.70
CA LEU A 389 3.11 14.39 15.35
C LEU A 389 4.64 14.35 15.42
N LEU A 390 5.31 15.11 14.56
CA LEU A 390 6.77 15.14 14.48
C LEU A 390 7.41 16.10 15.49
N LYS A 391 6.73 17.22 15.77
CA LYS A 391 7.23 18.25 16.69
C LYS A 391 6.07 18.98 17.34
N ASN A 392 6.20 19.35 18.63
CA ASN A 392 5.20 20.13 19.38
C ASN A 392 5.86 20.89 20.54
N GLU A 393 6.66 21.91 20.23
CA GLU A 393 7.27 22.80 21.23
C GLU A 393 6.20 23.67 21.87
N ASP A 394 6.40 24.03 23.13
CA ASP A 394 5.51 24.88 23.92
C ASP A 394 4.04 24.42 23.94
N GLN A 395 3.78 23.15 23.59
CA GLN A 395 2.42 22.58 23.54
C GLN A 395 1.46 23.41 22.66
N VAL A 396 1.96 23.88 21.50
CA VAL A 396 1.14 24.60 20.51
C VAL A 396 -0.09 23.79 20.12
N LEU A 397 0.06 22.48 19.94
CA LEU A 397 -1.03 21.52 19.72
C LEU A 397 -1.42 20.82 21.03
N PRO A 398 -2.71 20.51 21.23
CA PRO A 398 -3.86 20.81 20.37
C PRO A 398 -4.28 22.29 20.45
N LEU A 399 -4.75 22.83 19.32
CA LEU A 399 -5.28 24.19 19.24
C LEU A 399 -6.62 24.31 19.99
N LYS A 400 -6.89 25.49 20.53
CA LYS A 400 -8.19 25.80 21.10
C LYS A 400 -9.15 26.31 20.03
N LYS A 401 -10.40 25.88 20.06
CA LYS A 401 -11.47 26.34 19.15
C LYS A 401 -11.97 27.73 19.58
N GLN A 402 -11.09 28.75 19.56
CA GLN A 402 -11.37 30.12 19.98
C GLN A 402 -10.47 31.13 19.27
N GLY A 403 -10.85 32.43 19.31
CA GLY A 403 -10.03 33.51 18.74
C GLY A 403 -10.05 33.55 17.23
N LYS A 404 -8.91 33.93 16.63
CA LYS A 404 -8.76 34.13 15.18
C LYS A 404 -7.70 33.16 14.64
N VAL A 405 -8.07 32.34 13.69
CA VAL A 405 -7.22 31.33 13.06
C VAL A 405 -6.97 31.71 11.62
N ALA A 406 -5.71 31.79 11.19
CA ALA A 406 -5.35 31.91 9.77
C ALA A 406 -4.99 30.53 9.22
N LEU A 407 -5.72 30.06 8.20
CA LEU A 407 -5.41 28.88 7.41
C LEU A 407 -4.74 29.32 6.12
N ILE A 408 -3.50 28.92 5.92
CA ILE A 408 -2.66 29.37 4.81
C ILE A 408 -2.02 28.17 4.12
N GLY A 409 -1.93 28.21 2.81
CA GLY A 409 -1.23 27.20 2.02
C GLY A 409 -2.04 26.69 0.82
N PRO A 410 -1.38 26.22 -0.24
CA PRO A 410 -2.03 25.78 -1.46
C PRO A 410 -2.85 24.51 -1.27
N LEU A 411 -2.59 23.73 -0.21
CA LEU A 411 -3.30 22.49 0.11
C LEU A 411 -4.51 22.70 1.04
N ALA A 412 -4.74 23.93 1.50
CA ALA A 412 -5.82 24.24 2.42
C ALA A 412 -7.22 24.16 1.79
N ASP A 413 -7.33 24.54 0.51
CA ASP A 413 -8.61 24.53 -0.24
C ASP A 413 -8.52 23.68 -1.51
N CYS A 414 -7.80 22.56 -1.43
CA CYS A 414 -7.60 21.59 -2.49
C CYS A 414 -8.55 20.39 -2.27
N LYS A 415 -9.31 20.01 -3.32
CA LYS A 415 -10.21 18.84 -3.30
C LYS A 415 -9.50 17.54 -3.67
N TYR A 416 -8.51 17.64 -4.55
CA TYR A 416 -7.72 16.49 -5.02
C TYR A 416 -6.54 16.21 -4.07
N ASN A 417 -6.89 15.86 -2.83
CA ASN A 417 -5.95 15.64 -1.73
C ASN A 417 -6.21 14.32 -1.02
N VAL A 418 -6.77 13.36 -1.76
CA VAL A 418 -7.15 12.04 -1.24
C VAL A 418 -6.04 11.01 -1.33
N GLY A 419 -5.05 11.25 -2.19
CA GLY A 419 -3.92 10.34 -2.46
C GLY A 419 -3.92 9.77 -3.87
N THR A 420 -2.74 9.33 -4.32
CA THR A 420 -2.53 8.75 -5.65
C THR A 420 -3.28 7.44 -5.83
N TRP A 421 -3.63 7.10 -7.07
CA TRP A 421 -4.42 5.92 -7.44
C TRP A 421 -5.81 5.84 -6.79
N SER A 422 -6.42 7.01 -6.50
CA SER A 422 -7.84 7.13 -6.14
C SER A 422 -8.70 7.32 -7.38
N VAL A 423 -8.63 6.37 -8.30
CA VAL A 423 -9.29 6.47 -9.62
C VAL A 423 -10.83 6.49 -9.55
N THR A 424 -11.36 6.24 -8.39
CA THR A 424 -12.80 6.05 -8.19
C THR A 424 -13.44 7.09 -7.26
N ALA A 425 -12.67 7.98 -6.69
CA ALA A 425 -13.16 8.97 -5.73
C ALA A 425 -14.16 9.94 -6.37
N THR A 426 -15.41 9.53 -6.44
CA THR A 426 -16.54 10.37 -6.87
C THR A 426 -17.04 11.25 -5.73
N TYR A 427 -16.91 10.75 -4.48
CA TYR A 427 -17.34 11.42 -3.27
C TYR A 427 -16.13 11.93 -2.49
N GLN A 428 -16.20 13.16 -2.01
CA GLN A 428 -15.15 13.75 -1.18
C GLN A 428 -15.82 14.50 -0.03
N SER A 429 -15.21 14.44 1.16
CA SER A 429 -15.71 15.12 2.36
C SER A 429 -15.59 16.66 2.30
N GLY A 430 -14.87 17.18 1.33
CA GLY A 430 -14.57 18.58 1.18
C GLY A 430 -13.12 18.94 1.54
N THR A 431 -12.79 20.22 1.38
CA THR A 431 -11.44 20.75 1.62
C THR A 431 -11.15 20.91 3.11
N LEU A 432 -9.88 21.06 3.47
CA LEU A 432 -9.49 21.39 4.86
C LEU A 432 -10.12 22.72 5.31
N ARG A 433 -10.21 23.70 4.42
CA ARG A 433 -10.89 24.97 4.70
C ARG A 433 -12.33 24.77 5.11
N GLU A 434 -13.10 23.96 4.38
CA GLU A 434 -14.50 23.65 4.70
C GLU A 434 -14.61 22.86 6.03
N ALA A 435 -13.72 21.88 6.27
CA ALA A 435 -13.68 21.13 7.51
C ALA A 435 -13.38 22.03 8.72
N MET A 436 -12.40 22.94 8.61
CA MET A 436 -12.11 23.92 9.66
C MET A 436 -13.25 24.91 9.88
N GLN A 437 -13.93 25.34 8.83
CA GLN A 437 -15.15 26.20 8.97
C GLN A 437 -16.21 25.49 9.81
N ARG A 438 -16.46 24.20 9.53
CA ARG A 438 -17.41 23.40 10.35
C ARG A 438 -16.93 23.26 11.80
N ALA A 439 -15.66 22.93 12.02
CA ALA A 439 -15.10 22.69 13.34
C ALA A 439 -15.09 23.94 14.25
N LEU A 440 -14.92 25.12 13.64
CA LEU A 440 -14.83 26.42 14.33
C LEU A 440 -16.14 27.20 14.36
N GLN A 441 -17.21 26.72 13.71
CA GLN A 441 -18.48 27.44 13.59
C GLN A 441 -19.02 27.90 14.94
N GLY A 442 -19.25 29.21 15.07
CA GLY A 442 -19.75 29.84 16.30
C GLY A 442 -18.77 29.90 17.47
N ARG A 443 -17.51 29.53 17.28
CA ARG A 443 -16.45 29.46 18.33
C ARG A 443 -15.24 30.32 18.03
N ALA A 444 -14.80 30.38 16.77
CA ALA A 444 -13.61 31.11 16.33
C ALA A 444 -13.83 31.69 14.95
N GLU A 445 -13.06 32.72 14.58
CA GLU A 445 -13.04 33.32 13.25
C GLU A 445 -11.92 32.65 12.43
N LEU A 446 -12.26 32.17 11.21
CA LEU A 446 -11.33 31.56 10.26
C LEU A 446 -11.04 32.50 9.13
N PHE A 447 -9.77 32.87 8.95
CA PHE A 447 -9.25 33.55 7.75
C PHE A 447 -8.59 32.52 6.83
N TYR A 448 -8.65 32.73 5.54
CA TYR A 448 -7.99 31.86 4.55
C TYR A 448 -7.25 32.68 3.50
N ALA A 449 -6.07 32.21 3.11
CA ALA A 449 -5.35 32.61 1.90
C ALA A 449 -4.58 31.41 1.34
N GLN A 450 -4.53 31.29 0.01
CA GLN A 450 -3.71 30.28 -0.65
C GLN A 450 -2.21 30.49 -0.36
N GLY A 451 -1.74 31.72 -0.41
CA GLY A 451 -0.42 32.16 0.02
C GLY A 451 0.73 31.88 -0.94
N SER A 452 0.68 30.77 -1.68
CA SER A 452 1.70 30.43 -2.69
C SER A 452 1.11 29.50 -3.76
N ASN A 453 1.85 29.30 -4.85
CA ASN A 453 1.68 28.17 -5.74
C ASN A 453 2.20 26.88 -5.08
N PHE A 454 1.97 25.71 -5.72
CA PHE A 454 2.57 24.46 -5.24
C PHE A 454 4.11 24.48 -5.36
N CYS A 455 4.62 24.96 -6.47
CA CYS A 455 6.05 25.20 -6.71
C CYS A 455 6.22 26.38 -7.68
N ARG A 456 7.45 26.94 -7.74
CA ARG A 456 7.80 28.04 -8.64
C ARG A 456 7.74 27.61 -10.10
N ASP A 457 8.20 26.42 -10.40
CA ASP A 457 8.25 25.88 -11.76
C ASP A 457 6.85 25.57 -12.27
N ALA A 458 6.42 26.33 -13.28
CA ALA A 458 5.10 26.18 -13.87
C ALA A 458 4.95 24.87 -14.65
N ASP A 459 6.05 24.36 -15.24
CA ASP A 459 6.03 23.12 -16.01
C ASP A 459 5.91 21.91 -15.08
N ILE A 460 6.60 21.89 -13.93
CA ILE A 460 6.40 20.86 -12.90
C ILE A 460 4.97 20.89 -12.39
N GLN A 461 4.42 22.07 -12.13
CA GLN A 461 3.04 22.21 -11.72
C GLN A 461 2.04 21.82 -12.84
N ALA A 462 2.38 22.00 -14.11
CA ALA A 462 1.51 21.66 -15.24
C ALA A 462 1.62 20.20 -15.67
N ASN A 463 2.80 19.60 -15.54
CA ASN A 463 3.08 18.25 -15.97
C ASN A 463 2.55 17.22 -14.95
N GLY A 464 1.93 16.17 -15.45
CA GLY A 464 1.51 15.02 -14.64
C GLY A 464 0.17 15.16 -13.92
N ALA A 465 -0.47 16.33 -13.91
CA ALA A 465 -1.75 16.47 -13.25
C ALA A 465 -2.91 15.94 -14.11
N PHE A 466 -3.52 14.86 -13.65
CA PHE A 466 -4.82 14.42 -14.17
C PHE A 466 -5.96 15.32 -13.71
N TYR A 467 -5.86 15.84 -12.46
CA TYR A 467 -6.89 16.68 -11.85
C TYR A 467 -6.27 17.78 -11.00
N ARG A 468 -6.62 19.06 -11.25
CA ARG A 468 -6.26 20.20 -10.40
C ARG A 468 -7.41 21.15 -10.24
N ASP A 469 -7.62 21.62 -9.01
CA ASP A 469 -8.63 22.61 -8.66
C ASP A 469 -8.04 23.87 -8.02
N VAL A 470 -6.73 23.89 -7.76
CA VAL A 470 -6.04 25.04 -7.18
C VAL A 470 -5.37 25.85 -8.29
N PRO A 471 -5.85 27.09 -8.54
CA PRO A 471 -5.32 27.91 -9.62
C PRO A 471 -3.92 28.41 -9.30
N ARG A 472 -3.10 28.55 -10.34
CA ARG A 472 -1.83 29.25 -10.25
C ARG A 472 -2.06 30.75 -10.26
N GLY A 473 -1.34 31.48 -9.38
CA GLY A 473 -1.39 32.93 -9.25
C GLY A 473 -0.02 33.58 -9.21
N ASP A 474 0.01 34.89 -8.99
CA ASP A 474 1.24 35.64 -8.74
C ASP A 474 1.74 35.36 -7.31
N ASP A 475 2.97 34.83 -7.20
CA ASP A 475 3.55 34.39 -5.92
C ASP A 475 3.65 35.54 -4.91
N GLU A 476 4.04 36.75 -5.34
CA GLU A 476 4.21 37.89 -4.43
C GLU A 476 2.87 38.44 -3.94
N GLN A 477 1.88 38.54 -4.84
CA GLN A 477 0.52 38.96 -4.45
C GLN A 477 -0.09 37.98 -3.44
N MET A 478 -0.04 36.68 -3.73
CA MET A 478 -0.58 35.66 -2.83
C MET A 478 0.12 35.67 -1.46
N LYS A 479 1.43 35.85 -1.44
CA LYS A 479 2.22 35.98 -0.21
C LYS A 479 1.78 37.19 0.61
N GLN A 480 1.60 38.37 -0.01
CA GLN A 480 1.16 39.57 0.70
C GLN A 480 -0.26 39.41 1.28
N GLU A 481 -1.18 38.77 0.56
CA GLU A 481 -2.52 38.42 1.05
C GLU A 481 -2.45 37.51 2.28
N ALA A 482 -1.61 36.47 2.24
CA ALA A 482 -1.40 35.56 3.36
C ALA A 482 -0.81 36.26 4.59
N LEU A 483 0.21 37.10 4.41
CA LEU A 483 0.79 37.89 5.49
C LEU A 483 -0.22 38.88 6.10
N ALA A 484 -1.10 39.46 5.29
CA ALA A 484 -2.12 40.40 5.77
C ALA A 484 -3.13 39.71 6.71
N ILE A 485 -3.60 38.51 6.39
CA ILE A 485 -4.49 37.74 7.28
C ILE A 485 -3.74 37.18 8.49
N ALA A 486 -2.51 36.71 8.32
CA ALA A 486 -1.67 36.18 9.40
C ALA A 486 -1.42 37.22 10.48
N ARG A 487 -1.20 38.48 10.14
CA ARG A 487 -1.05 39.58 11.13
C ARG A 487 -2.30 39.78 12.01
N GLN A 488 -3.48 39.47 11.52
CA GLN A 488 -4.74 39.60 12.27
C GLN A 488 -5.09 38.38 13.12
N ALA A 489 -4.50 37.23 12.82
CA ALA A 489 -4.80 35.97 13.50
C ALA A 489 -4.05 35.84 14.85
N ASP A 490 -4.55 34.99 15.73
CA ASP A 490 -3.90 34.61 16.99
C ASP A 490 -3.00 33.38 16.80
N VAL A 491 -3.33 32.52 15.82
CA VAL A 491 -2.57 31.29 15.45
C VAL A 491 -2.61 31.11 13.93
N ILE A 492 -1.53 30.56 13.39
CA ILE A 492 -1.38 30.26 11.97
C ILE A 492 -1.35 28.74 11.78
N VAL A 493 -2.13 28.23 10.84
CA VAL A 493 -2.12 26.83 10.38
C VAL A 493 -1.70 26.84 8.93
N CYS A 494 -0.56 26.22 8.61
CA CYS A 494 -0.01 26.12 7.28
C CYS A 494 -0.29 24.74 6.69
N ALA A 495 -1.06 24.65 5.60
CA ALA A 495 -1.32 23.43 4.85
C ALA A 495 -0.39 23.39 3.63
N MET A 496 0.77 22.75 3.77
CA MET A 496 1.88 22.81 2.82
C MET A 496 2.50 21.44 2.59
N GLY A 497 3.36 21.31 1.57
CA GLY A 497 4.08 20.10 1.21
C GLY A 497 3.88 19.72 -0.25
N GLU A 498 3.83 18.40 -0.50
CA GLU A 498 3.58 17.86 -1.84
C GLU A 498 2.08 17.92 -2.18
N GLU A 499 1.75 18.23 -3.43
CA GLU A 499 0.43 17.90 -3.95
C GLU A 499 0.37 16.42 -4.35
N GLN A 500 -0.83 15.88 -4.53
CA GLN A 500 -1.05 14.47 -4.83
C GLN A 500 -0.24 13.98 -6.04
N GLU A 501 -0.19 14.75 -7.14
CA GLU A 501 0.48 14.37 -8.39
C GLU A 501 2.03 14.48 -8.31
N MET A 502 2.58 15.01 -7.23
CA MET A 502 4.01 14.95 -6.95
C MET A 502 4.46 13.60 -6.35
N THR A 503 3.52 12.67 -6.13
CA THR A 503 3.74 11.37 -5.49
C THR A 503 3.12 10.25 -6.31
N GLY A 504 3.46 9.00 -6.03
CA GLY A 504 2.94 7.84 -6.75
C GLY A 504 3.74 7.53 -8.01
N GLU A 505 3.09 6.88 -8.96
CA GLU A 505 3.70 6.44 -10.21
C GLU A 505 4.16 7.65 -11.05
N CYS A 506 5.27 7.50 -11.75
CA CYS A 506 5.94 8.54 -12.55
C CYS A 506 6.36 9.79 -11.78
N ALA A 507 6.36 9.78 -10.45
CA ALA A 507 6.64 10.94 -9.61
C ALA A 507 7.95 10.82 -8.81
N SER A 508 9.02 10.34 -9.43
CA SER A 508 10.36 10.31 -8.82
C SER A 508 10.90 11.72 -8.60
N ARG A 509 11.44 12.01 -7.41
CA ARG A 509 11.99 13.31 -7.06
C ARG A 509 13.46 13.22 -6.71
N SER A 510 14.29 14.10 -7.31
CA SER A 510 15.71 14.23 -6.99
C SER A 510 15.99 15.17 -5.80
N ASN A 511 15.02 15.98 -5.39
CA ASN A 511 15.06 16.82 -4.20
C ASN A 511 13.80 16.56 -3.37
N LEU A 512 13.97 16.14 -2.12
CA LEU A 512 12.91 15.78 -1.19
C LEU A 512 12.50 16.91 -0.24
N GLU A 513 13.05 18.11 -0.43
CA GLU A 513 12.69 19.29 0.36
C GLU A 513 11.28 19.80 0.01
N MET A 514 10.70 20.56 0.94
CA MET A 514 9.46 21.30 0.68
C MET A 514 9.65 22.21 -0.56
N PRO A 515 8.64 22.34 -1.44
CA PRO A 515 8.72 23.23 -2.58
C PRO A 515 9.10 24.66 -2.18
N ASP A 516 9.97 25.29 -2.98
CA ASP A 516 10.67 26.55 -2.70
C ASP A 516 9.76 27.71 -2.29
N VAL A 517 8.71 28.00 -3.06
CA VAL A 517 7.76 29.09 -2.77
C VAL A 517 6.98 28.90 -1.48
N GLN A 518 6.72 27.65 -1.11
CA GLN A 518 6.04 27.31 0.14
C GLN A 518 6.97 27.55 1.33
N ARG A 519 8.25 27.14 1.24
CA ARG A 519 9.25 27.37 2.29
C ARG A 519 9.54 28.84 2.48
N GLU A 520 9.63 29.64 1.40
CA GLU A 520 9.80 31.09 1.47
C GLU A 520 8.64 31.73 2.25
N LEU A 521 7.41 31.41 1.90
CA LEU A 521 6.22 31.90 2.61
C LEU A 521 6.24 31.48 4.10
N LEU A 522 6.55 30.23 4.38
CA LEU A 522 6.66 29.73 5.76
C LEU A 522 7.67 30.51 6.58
N GLY A 523 8.83 30.82 5.98
CA GLY A 523 9.87 31.64 6.61
C GLY A 523 9.41 33.06 6.99
N GLU A 524 8.64 33.72 6.11
CA GLU A 524 8.07 35.05 6.40
C GLU A 524 6.94 35.00 7.44
N LEU A 525 6.10 33.95 7.43
CA LEU A 525 5.06 33.75 8.44
C LEU A 525 5.65 33.56 9.85
N LEU A 526 6.76 32.82 9.97
CA LEU A 526 7.46 32.63 11.25
C LEU A 526 8.00 33.94 11.84
N GLN A 527 8.40 34.91 11.01
CA GLN A 527 8.87 36.22 11.47
C GLN A 527 7.78 37.05 12.17
N LEU A 528 6.50 36.69 12.03
CA LEU A 528 5.41 37.34 12.75
C LEU A 528 5.40 36.99 14.25
N GLY A 529 6.17 35.99 14.69
CA GLY A 529 6.28 35.56 16.09
C GLY A 529 5.01 35.01 16.69
N LYS A 530 4.09 34.48 15.85
CA LYS A 530 2.83 33.88 16.31
C LYS A 530 2.96 32.36 16.42
N PRO A 531 2.15 31.70 17.27
CA PRO A 531 2.03 30.25 17.26
C PRO A 531 1.71 29.76 15.84
N LEU A 532 2.48 28.78 15.34
CA LEU A 532 2.36 28.30 13.98
C LEU A 532 2.40 26.77 13.98
N VAL A 533 1.49 26.16 13.24
CA VAL A 533 1.42 24.72 12.99
C VAL A 533 1.61 24.46 11.50
N LEU A 534 2.58 23.60 11.16
CA LEU A 534 2.76 23.07 9.83
C LEU A 534 2.02 21.72 9.72
N LEU A 535 1.04 21.65 8.83
CA LEU A 535 0.46 20.41 8.35
C LEU A 535 1.24 20.02 7.10
N ASN A 536 2.15 19.02 7.25
CA ASN A 536 2.97 18.55 6.15
C ASN A 536 2.23 17.48 5.35
N TYR A 537 1.85 17.80 4.14
CA TYR A 537 1.28 16.84 3.18
C TYR A 537 2.41 16.20 2.38
N ALA A 538 2.44 14.88 2.32
CA ALA A 538 3.45 14.14 1.58
C ALA A 538 3.00 12.72 1.27
N GLY A 539 3.47 12.16 0.16
CA GLY A 539 3.33 10.75 -0.16
C GLY A 539 4.61 9.95 0.07
N ARG A 540 5.61 10.58 0.71
CA ARG A 540 6.94 10.02 0.96
C ARG A 540 7.60 10.66 2.17
N PRO A 541 8.70 10.09 2.73
CA PRO A 541 9.57 10.81 3.65
C PRO A 541 10.14 12.05 2.97
N THR A 542 9.85 13.23 3.50
CA THR A 542 10.38 14.51 3.02
C THR A 542 11.52 15.00 3.91
N VAL A 543 12.42 15.82 3.33
CA VAL A 543 13.47 16.51 4.08
C VAL A 543 12.84 17.72 4.78
N LEU A 544 12.71 17.64 6.09
CA LEU A 544 12.12 18.68 6.96
C LEU A 544 13.16 19.26 7.95
N THR A 545 14.44 19.24 7.61
CA THR A 545 15.50 19.68 8.55
C THR A 545 15.33 21.13 8.93
N TRP A 546 15.14 22.02 7.96
CA TRP A 546 14.91 23.43 8.24
C TRP A 546 13.60 23.67 9.00
N GLU A 547 12.53 23.01 8.61
CA GLU A 547 11.22 23.09 9.26
C GLU A 547 11.30 22.58 10.72
N SER A 548 12.01 21.48 10.94
CA SER A 548 12.25 20.94 12.30
C SER A 548 13.00 21.88 13.21
N GLU A 549 13.89 22.70 12.67
CA GLU A 549 14.65 23.70 13.45
C GLU A 549 13.85 24.96 13.77
N HIS A 550 12.93 25.38 12.89
CA HIS A 550 12.30 26.70 12.94
C HIS A 550 10.79 26.68 13.27
N VAL A 551 10.08 25.61 12.90
CA VAL A 551 8.62 25.53 13.10
C VAL A 551 8.33 24.90 14.47
N PRO A 552 7.49 25.54 15.33
CA PRO A 552 7.25 25.03 16.67
C PRO A 552 6.39 23.76 16.71
N ALA A 553 5.47 23.55 15.75
CA ALA A 553 4.64 22.34 15.70
C ALA A 553 4.50 21.83 14.26
N ILE A 554 4.78 20.53 14.05
CA ILE A 554 4.72 19.85 12.76
C ILE A 554 3.88 18.59 12.92
N LEU A 555 2.77 18.53 12.19
CA LEU A 555 1.93 17.34 12.05
C LEU A 555 2.04 16.84 10.61
N ASN A 556 2.60 15.65 10.43
CA ASN A 556 2.68 15.00 9.13
C ASN A 556 1.35 14.31 8.86
N VAL A 557 0.61 14.81 7.88
CA VAL A 557 -0.78 14.39 7.61
C VAL A 557 -0.92 13.47 6.41
N TRP A 558 0.18 13.22 5.68
CA TRP A 558 0.18 12.39 4.48
C TRP A 558 -0.91 12.84 3.49
N PHE A 559 -1.57 11.86 2.84
CA PHE A 559 -2.84 12.03 2.14
C PHE A 559 -3.89 11.17 2.84
N GLY A 560 -4.84 11.82 3.48
CA GLY A 560 -5.75 11.19 4.45
C GLY A 560 -7.02 10.55 3.86
N GLY A 561 -7.14 10.47 2.53
CA GLY A 561 -8.34 9.92 1.88
C GLY A 561 -9.56 10.87 1.95
N SER A 562 -10.74 10.34 1.65
CA SER A 562 -11.99 11.11 1.53
C SER A 562 -12.43 11.82 2.81
N GLU A 563 -12.04 11.32 3.97
CA GLU A 563 -12.38 11.90 5.28
C GLU A 563 -11.18 12.56 5.97
N GLY A 564 -10.05 12.70 5.26
CA GLY A 564 -8.79 13.22 5.79
C GLY A 564 -8.89 14.63 6.37
N SER A 565 -9.62 15.53 5.71
CA SER A 565 -9.79 16.93 6.17
C SER A 565 -10.48 17.04 7.53
N ASP A 566 -11.54 16.27 7.75
CA ASP A 566 -12.22 16.22 9.04
C ASP A 566 -11.36 15.52 10.12
N ALA A 567 -10.61 14.47 9.74
CA ALA A 567 -9.68 13.80 10.64
C ALA A 567 -8.52 14.72 11.08
N ILE A 568 -8.00 15.57 10.18
CA ILE A 568 -7.01 16.61 10.53
C ILE A 568 -7.58 17.55 11.59
N CYS A 569 -8.83 17.99 11.44
CA CYS A 569 -9.49 18.84 12.43
C CYS A 569 -9.63 18.13 13.78
N ASP A 570 -9.97 16.84 13.81
CA ASP A 570 -10.07 16.05 15.05
C ASP A 570 -8.75 16.03 15.83
N VAL A 571 -7.63 15.85 15.12
CA VAL A 571 -6.30 15.87 15.75
C VAL A 571 -5.88 17.29 16.10
N LEU A 572 -6.01 18.23 15.17
CA LEU A 572 -5.59 19.62 15.34
C LEU A 572 -6.20 20.30 16.58
N PHE A 573 -7.49 20.00 16.84
CA PHE A 573 -8.23 20.57 17.97
C PHE A 573 -8.32 19.65 19.18
N GLY A 574 -7.68 18.49 19.17
CA GLY A 574 -7.58 17.59 20.30
C GLY A 574 -8.82 16.75 20.60
N ASP A 575 -9.75 16.63 19.64
CA ASP A 575 -10.87 15.67 19.72
C ASP A 575 -10.34 14.22 19.58
N LYS A 576 -9.21 14.06 18.89
CA LYS A 576 -8.39 12.83 18.83
C LYS A 576 -6.96 13.14 19.27
N VAL A 577 -6.33 12.18 19.92
CA VAL A 577 -4.91 12.26 20.30
C VAL A 577 -4.07 11.60 19.24
N PRO A 578 -3.00 12.24 18.70
CA PRO A 578 -2.15 11.65 17.69
C PRO A 578 -1.47 10.38 18.23
N SER A 579 -1.56 9.29 17.46
CA SER A 579 -1.00 7.98 17.79
C SER A 579 -0.13 7.38 16.67
N GLY A 580 -0.09 8.02 15.51
CA GLY A 580 0.70 7.57 14.37
C GLY A 580 2.19 7.48 14.67
N ARG A 581 2.84 6.45 14.11
CA ARG A 581 4.28 6.21 14.21
C ARG A 581 4.85 5.98 12.82
N LEU A 582 5.97 6.64 12.49
CA LEU A 582 6.60 6.51 11.17
C LEU A 582 6.96 5.06 10.85
N THR A 583 6.69 4.65 9.64
CA THR A 583 7.09 3.35 9.07
C THR A 583 8.20 3.49 8.04
N VAL A 584 8.77 4.67 7.97
CA VAL A 584 9.91 5.07 7.15
C VAL A 584 10.81 6.01 7.94
N SER A 585 12.11 5.92 7.73
CA SER A 585 13.10 6.86 8.27
C SER A 585 13.04 8.16 7.46
N MET A 586 12.91 9.32 8.12
CA MET A 586 12.91 10.62 7.42
C MET A 586 14.34 11.19 7.35
N PRO A 587 14.84 11.51 6.14
CA PRO A 587 16.22 11.96 5.96
C PRO A 587 16.42 13.43 6.40
N ARG A 588 17.66 13.76 6.74
CA ARG A 588 18.09 15.16 6.97
C ARG A 588 18.40 15.89 5.66
N THR A 589 18.77 15.14 4.64
CA THR A 589 19.05 15.62 3.30
C THR A 589 18.81 14.49 2.30
N THR A 590 18.42 14.82 1.09
CA THR A 590 18.24 13.86 0.00
C THR A 590 19.50 13.02 -0.26
N GLY A 591 20.69 13.56 0.04
CA GLY A 591 21.96 12.83 -0.12
C GLY A 591 22.15 11.64 0.81
N GLN A 592 21.30 11.43 1.82
CA GLN A 592 21.33 10.25 2.68
C GLN A 592 20.60 9.05 2.07
N GLU A 593 19.74 9.26 1.07
CA GLU A 593 18.95 8.18 0.45
C GLU A 593 19.83 7.22 -0.38
N PRO A 594 19.62 5.89 -0.24
CA PRO A 594 18.61 5.21 0.57
C PRO A 594 18.93 5.19 2.07
N LEU A 595 17.93 5.51 2.91
CA LEU A 595 18.06 5.59 4.37
C LEU A 595 17.03 4.69 5.05
N TYR A 596 17.47 3.78 5.93
CA TYR A 596 16.60 2.82 6.64
C TYR A 596 17.24 2.36 7.96
N TYR A 597 16.41 2.00 8.94
CA TYR A 597 16.85 1.70 10.32
C TYR A 597 17.57 0.35 10.47
N ASN A 598 17.25 -0.66 9.63
CA ASN A 598 17.75 -2.03 9.73
C ASN A 598 18.95 -2.30 8.81
N HIS A 599 19.84 -1.32 8.71
CA HIS A 599 21.05 -1.42 7.91
C HIS A 599 22.05 -2.45 8.50
N LEU A 600 22.96 -2.94 7.66
CA LEU A 600 24.04 -3.81 8.10
C LEU A 600 25.10 -3.00 8.87
N PRO A 601 25.77 -3.61 9.89
CA PRO A 601 26.90 -3.00 10.57
C PRO A 601 28.07 -2.84 9.60
N THR A 602 28.83 -1.76 9.76
CA THR A 602 30.08 -1.56 9.01
C THR A 602 31.29 -1.96 9.86
N GLY A 603 32.43 -2.23 9.22
CA GLY A 603 33.67 -2.52 9.95
C GLY A 603 34.28 -1.32 10.68
N ARG A 604 33.76 -0.10 10.43
CA ARG A 604 34.21 1.14 11.05
C ARG A 604 33.02 2.02 11.42
N PRO A 605 32.15 1.56 12.34
CA PRO A 605 30.93 2.27 12.70
C PRO A 605 31.23 3.56 13.46
N VAL A 606 30.29 4.51 13.41
CA VAL A 606 30.17 5.62 14.33
C VAL A 606 29.06 5.36 15.34
N ALA A 607 29.15 5.97 16.50
CA ALA A 607 28.07 5.88 17.49
C ALA A 607 26.83 6.63 17.00
N GLU A 608 25.64 6.11 17.27
CA GLU A 608 24.38 6.79 17.04
C GLU A 608 24.36 8.11 17.85
N GLY A 609 23.79 9.16 17.29
CA GLY A 609 23.79 10.51 17.88
C GLY A 609 25.06 11.33 17.60
N MET A 610 26.03 10.79 16.88
CA MET A 610 27.25 11.52 16.55
C MET A 610 26.97 12.65 15.54
N LYS A 611 27.25 13.88 15.96
CA LYS A 611 27.02 15.08 15.14
C LYS A 611 28.29 15.60 14.42
N LYS A 612 29.45 15.01 14.73
CA LYS A 612 30.73 15.46 14.18
C LYS A 612 31.35 14.38 13.32
N PHE A 613 31.93 14.79 12.20
CA PHE A 613 32.73 13.89 11.36
C PHE A 613 33.90 13.29 12.16
N GLU A 614 34.05 11.99 12.03
CA GLU A 614 35.19 11.24 12.56
C GLU A 614 35.96 10.57 11.41
N LYS A 615 37.25 10.92 11.31
CA LYS A 615 38.11 10.42 10.22
C LYS A 615 38.29 8.89 10.34
N PHE A 616 38.29 8.20 9.22
CA PHE A 616 38.45 6.74 9.10
C PHE A 616 37.25 5.93 9.63
N LYS A 617 36.12 6.54 9.81
CA LYS A 617 34.83 5.91 10.14
C LYS A 617 33.86 6.01 8.96
N SER A 618 32.81 5.17 8.98
CA SER A 618 31.74 5.19 7.98
C SER A 618 30.73 6.28 8.32
N ASN A 619 31.03 7.52 7.91
CA ASN A 619 30.15 8.67 8.15
C ASN A 619 30.28 9.72 7.03
N TYR A 620 29.25 10.57 6.92
CA TYR A 620 29.27 11.74 6.04
C TYR A 620 30.17 12.84 6.61
N LEU A 621 30.72 13.68 5.73
CA LEU A 621 31.57 14.82 6.11
C LEU A 621 30.74 15.95 6.74
N ASP A 622 29.51 16.14 6.27
CA ASP A 622 28.70 17.35 6.42
C ASP A 622 27.33 17.13 7.08
N VAL A 623 26.92 15.89 7.28
CA VAL A 623 25.65 15.53 7.92
C VAL A 623 25.80 14.30 8.83
N SER A 624 24.97 14.18 9.87
CA SER A 624 24.90 12.96 10.69
C SER A 624 24.41 11.77 9.86
N ASN A 625 24.87 10.56 10.21
CA ASN A 625 24.32 9.34 9.63
C ASN A 625 22.86 9.08 10.06
N ASP A 626 22.47 9.63 11.23
CA ASP A 626 21.14 9.38 11.78
C ASP A 626 20.06 10.08 10.95
N PRO A 627 18.86 9.50 10.85
CA PRO A 627 17.71 10.19 10.26
C PRO A 627 17.35 11.46 11.04
N LEU A 628 16.56 12.32 10.42
CA LEU A 628 15.93 13.45 11.11
C LEU A 628 14.89 12.93 12.12
N TYR A 629 14.01 12.03 11.64
CA TYR A 629 13.06 11.29 12.46
C TYR A 629 13.20 9.78 12.14
N PRO A 630 13.45 8.94 13.13
CA PRO A 630 13.71 7.53 12.91
C PRO A 630 12.43 6.73 12.64
N PHE A 631 12.58 5.53 12.11
CA PHE A 631 11.52 4.53 12.03
C PHE A 631 10.86 4.32 13.40
N GLY A 632 9.55 4.21 13.45
CA GLY A 632 8.77 4.06 14.67
C GLY A 632 8.46 5.37 15.41
N TYR A 633 9.07 6.50 15.02
CA TYR A 633 8.93 7.77 15.72
C TYR A 633 7.54 8.40 15.56
N GLY A 634 7.07 9.02 16.63
CA GLY A 634 5.90 9.88 16.67
C GLY A 634 5.67 10.37 18.10
N LEU A 635 5.21 11.62 18.23
CA LEU A 635 4.81 12.22 19.51
C LEU A 635 3.30 12.02 19.74
N SER A 636 2.87 12.31 20.96
CA SER A 636 1.47 12.32 21.38
C SER A 636 1.17 13.61 22.15
N TYR A 637 -0.11 13.83 22.49
CA TYR A 637 -0.52 14.88 23.45
C TYR A 637 -0.38 14.45 24.91
N THR A 638 0.26 13.31 25.14
CA THR A 638 0.62 12.78 26.45
C THR A 638 2.05 12.26 26.42
N ALA A 639 2.58 11.76 27.53
CA ALA A 639 3.91 11.19 27.62
C ALA A 639 3.84 9.72 28.07
N PHE A 640 4.77 8.90 27.57
CA PHE A 640 4.90 7.49 27.93
C PHE A 640 6.29 7.23 28.53
N GLU A 641 6.32 6.45 29.61
CA GLU A 641 7.55 6.00 30.25
C GLU A 641 7.67 4.48 30.10
N TYR A 642 8.89 4.04 29.76
CA TYR A 642 9.24 2.64 29.57
C TYR A 642 10.13 2.17 30.73
N GLY A 643 9.68 1.12 31.41
CA GLY A 643 10.43 0.44 32.46
C GLY A 643 11.57 -0.41 31.92
N GLU A 644 12.13 -1.28 32.76
CA GLU A 644 13.15 -2.24 32.35
C GLU A 644 12.56 -3.34 31.46
N LEU A 645 13.36 -3.83 30.51
CA LEU A 645 13.03 -5.00 29.69
C LEU A 645 13.51 -6.26 30.41
N VAL A 646 12.59 -7.16 30.72
CA VAL A 646 12.87 -8.40 31.46
C VAL A 646 12.62 -9.61 30.59
N LEU A 647 13.61 -10.49 30.48
CA LEU A 647 13.48 -11.78 29.80
C LEU A 647 13.11 -12.88 30.80
N SER A 648 12.27 -13.84 30.40
CA SER A 648 11.93 -15.02 31.22
C SER A 648 13.10 -15.98 31.42
N SER A 649 14.09 -15.94 30.54
CA SER A 649 15.33 -16.73 30.61
C SER A 649 16.46 -16.02 29.87
N SER A 650 17.70 -16.22 30.32
CA SER A 650 18.92 -15.82 29.61
C SER A 650 19.39 -16.85 28.59
N GLU A 651 18.72 -18.00 28.47
CA GLU A 651 19.01 -19.06 27.51
C GLU A 651 17.71 -19.56 26.86
N MET A 652 17.78 -19.92 25.60
CA MET A 652 16.68 -20.48 24.82
C MET A 652 17.18 -21.71 24.04
N ALA A 653 16.46 -22.83 24.10
CA ALA A 653 16.70 -23.94 23.21
C ALA A 653 16.32 -23.59 21.76
N SER A 654 16.97 -24.16 20.76
CA SER A 654 16.75 -23.88 19.35
C SER A 654 15.29 -24.17 18.87
N ASP A 655 14.57 -25.04 19.61
CA ASP A 655 13.13 -25.34 19.37
C ASP A 655 12.20 -24.77 20.46
N GLY A 656 12.76 -23.99 21.39
CA GLY A 656 12.04 -23.38 22.52
C GLY A 656 11.54 -21.98 22.24
N SER A 657 11.04 -21.34 23.30
CA SER A 657 10.67 -19.91 23.30
C SER A 657 10.93 -19.27 24.65
N ILE A 658 11.17 -17.97 24.65
CA ILE A 658 11.25 -17.14 25.86
C ILE A 658 10.32 -15.95 25.71
N THR A 659 10.04 -15.26 26.81
CA THR A 659 9.26 -14.02 26.77
C THR A 659 10.11 -12.81 27.12
N ALA A 660 9.81 -11.68 26.48
CA ALA A 660 10.34 -10.36 26.80
C ALA A 660 9.19 -9.47 27.28
N THR A 661 9.28 -8.98 28.51
CA THR A 661 8.23 -8.18 29.15
C THR A 661 8.75 -6.78 29.48
N ILE A 662 7.97 -5.76 29.15
CA ILE A 662 8.26 -4.36 29.45
C ILE A 662 7.02 -3.67 30.01
N LYS A 663 7.21 -2.86 31.07
CA LYS A 663 6.12 -2.04 31.61
C LYS A 663 6.09 -0.70 30.91
N VAL A 664 4.92 -0.28 30.43
CA VAL A 664 4.68 1.04 29.83
C VAL A 664 3.66 1.80 30.66
N THR A 665 3.95 3.07 30.98
CA THR A 665 3.12 3.94 31.77
C THR A 665 2.77 5.20 30.97
N ASN A 666 1.50 5.55 30.88
CA ASN A 666 1.08 6.87 30.43
C ASN A 666 1.27 7.86 31.60
N SER A 667 2.36 8.62 31.58
CA SER A 667 2.71 9.58 32.63
C SER A 667 2.11 10.97 32.43
N GLY A 668 1.34 11.20 31.38
CA GLY A 668 0.67 12.47 31.12
C GLY A 668 -0.79 12.50 31.53
N GLU A 669 -1.53 13.51 31.04
CA GLU A 669 -2.89 13.85 31.52
C GLU A 669 -4.01 13.40 30.54
N ARG A 670 -3.69 12.75 29.41
CA ARG A 670 -4.67 12.34 28.40
C ARG A 670 -4.61 10.84 28.15
N ASP A 671 -5.77 10.23 27.96
CA ASP A 671 -5.85 8.85 27.44
C ASP A 671 -5.30 8.82 26.01
N ALA A 672 -4.44 7.86 25.73
CA ALA A 672 -3.82 7.74 24.41
C ALA A 672 -3.42 6.30 24.07
N ASP A 673 -3.18 6.07 22.78
CA ASP A 673 -2.62 4.83 22.29
C ASP A 673 -1.09 4.98 22.14
N GLU A 674 -0.35 3.91 22.49
CA GLU A 674 1.07 3.78 22.31
C GLU A 674 1.39 2.53 21.51
N VAL A 675 2.45 2.59 20.69
CA VAL A 675 2.96 1.45 19.93
C VAL A 675 4.28 1.00 20.54
N VAL A 676 4.24 -0.09 21.25
CA VAL A 676 5.43 -0.72 21.86
C VAL A 676 6.09 -1.59 20.80
N GLN A 677 7.35 -1.30 20.47
CA GLN A 677 8.07 -1.94 19.38
C GLN A 677 9.16 -2.84 19.94
N LEU A 678 9.29 -4.08 19.42
CA LEU A 678 10.30 -5.06 19.78
C LEU A 678 11.27 -5.26 18.62
N TYR A 679 12.54 -5.03 18.89
CA TYR A 679 13.62 -5.25 17.94
C TYR A 679 14.55 -6.34 18.44
N ILE A 680 15.16 -7.09 17.51
CA ILE A 680 16.17 -8.12 17.82
C ILE A 680 17.40 -7.86 16.95
N HIS A 681 18.58 -8.03 17.54
CA HIS A 681 19.87 -8.06 16.89
C HIS A 681 20.52 -9.42 17.12
N ASP A 682 20.85 -10.10 16.04
CA ASP A 682 21.69 -11.29 16.05
C ASP A 682 23.15 -10.82 16.03
N VAL A 683 23.84 -11.02 17.16
CA VAL A 683 25.17 -10.44 17.41
C VAL A 683 26.24 -11.05 16.51
N ALA A 684 26.12 -12.35 16.18
CA ALA A 684 27.07 -13.05 15.33
C ALA A 684 26.45 -14.24 14.62
N ALA A 685 26.40 -14.20 13.32
CA ALA A 685 25.87 -15.24 12.45
C ALA A 685 26.82 -15.55 11.29
N SER A 686 26.51 -16.57 10.48
CA SER A 686 27.28 -16.95 9.29
C SER A 686 27.35 -15.88 8.20
N ILE A 687 26.45 -14.88 8.28
CA ILE A 687 26.43 -13.67 7.45
C ILE A 687 26.26 -12.42 8.33
N SER A 688 26.59 -11.23 7.83
CA SER A 688 26.29 -9.99 8.53
C SER A 688 24.78 -9.83 8.72
N ARG A 689 24.36 -9.58 9.98
CA ARG A 689 22.95 -9.34 10.32
C ARG A 689 22.71 -7.85 10.54
N PRO A 690 21.50 -7.35 10.30
CA PRO A 690 21.14 -5.96 10.58
C PRO A 690 21.41 -5.56 12.03
N VAL A 691 21.75 -4.28 12.25
CA VAL A 691 22.00 -3.75 13.61
C VAL A 691 20.78 -3.89 14.53
N LYS A 692 19.62 -4.03 13.98
CA LYS A 692 18.35 -4.37 14.64
C LYS A 692 17.28 -4.64 13.58
N GLU A 693 16.33 -5.53 13.88
CA GLU A 693 15.19 -5.87 13.04
C GLU A 693 13.93 -5.85 13.89
N LEU A 694 12.87 -5.20 13.44
CA LEU A 694 11.54 -5.29 14.07
C LEU A 694 11.05 -6.74 13.99
N LYS A 695 10.69 -7.31 15.13
CA LYS A 695 10.18 -8.68 15.23
C LYS A 695 8.85 -8.78 15.97
N GLY A 696 8.37 -7.64 16.53
CA GLY A 696 7.09 -7.58 17.21
C GLY A 696 6.68 -6.14 17.50
N PHE A 697 5.40 -5.93 17.65
CA PHE A 697 4.84 -4.68 18.16
C PHE A 697 3.47 -4.95 18.80
N GLU A 698 3.11 -4.05 19.72
CA GLU A 698 1.80 -4.08 20.38
C GLU A 698 1.27 -2.66 20.45
N ARG A 699 0.08 -2.43 19.92
CA ARG A 699 -0.64 -1.17 20.10
C ARG A 699 -1.52 -1.28 21.33
N ILE A 700 -1.25 -0.44 22.33
CA ILE A 700 -1.95 -0.44 23.61
C ILE A 700 -2.61 0.89 23.89
N ARG A 701 -3.84 0.86 24.42
CA ARG A 701 -4.51 2.05 24.91
C ARG A 701 -4.31 2.15 26.43
N LEU A 702 -3.82 3.32 26.89
CA LEU A 702 -3.61 3.61 28.32
C LEU A 702 -4.36 4.89 28.71
N LYS A 703 -5.07 4.83 29.85
CA LYS A 703 -5.62 6.02 30.47
C LYS A 703 -4.49 6.86 31.09
N ALA A 704 -4.76 8.14 31.35
CA ALA A 704 -3.85 9.00 32.07
C ALA A 704 -3.47 8.35 33.42
N GLY A 705 -2.17 8.20 33.68
CA GLY A 705 -1.61 7.54 34.88
C GLY A 705 -1.64 6.00 34.83
N GLU A 706 -2.21 5.36 33.83
CA GLU A 706 -2.28 3.90 33.75
C GLU A 706 -0.94 3.29 33.31
N SER A 707 -0.62 2.13 33.88
CA SER A 707 0.53 1.30 33.49
C SER A 707 0.05 -0.06 32.99
N ARG A 708 0.74 -0.62 32.02
CA ARG A 708 0.52 -1.98 31.50
C ARG A 708 1.85 -2.69 31.23
N GLU A 709 1.88 -3.98 31.51
CA GLU A 709 2.95 -4.86 31.06
C GLU A 709 2.61 -5.37 29.67
N VAL A 710 3.57 -5.23 28.74
CA VAL A 710 3.52 -5.77 27.37
C VAL A 710 4.51 -6.90 27.31
N THR A 711 4.06 -8.06 26.85
CA THR A 711 4.86 -9.29 26.79
C THR A 711 4.89 -9.82 25.35
N PHE A 712 6.09 -9.98 24.82
CA PHE A 712 6.35 -10.58 23.52
C PHE A 712 6.89 -12.01 23.70
N SER A 713 6.40 -12.95 22.90
CA SER A 713 6.97 -14.29 22.80
C SER A 713 8.04 -14.31 21.72
N ILE A 714 9.28 -14.62 22.08
CA ILE A 714 10.39 -14.77 21.15
C ILE A 714 10.48 -16.25 20.76
N THR A 715 10.32 -16.52 19.47
CA THR A 715 10.28 -17.87 18.89
C THR A 715 11.43 -18.10 17.91
N PRO A 716 11.76 -19.36 17.58
CA PRO A 716 12.78 -19.67 16.57
C PRO A 716 12.55 -18.97 15.22
N ASP A 717 11.30 -18.87 14.77
CA ASP A 717 10.96 -18.22 13.50
C ASP A 717 11.33 -16.73 13.47
N MET A 718 11.19 -16.02 14.61
CA MET A 718 11.59 -14.60 14.72
C MET A 718 13.11 -14.40 14.61
N LEU A 719 13.89 -15.41 14.94
CA LEU A 719 15.36 -15.39 14.95
C LEU A 719 15.96 -15.96 13.66
N SER A 720 15.16 -16.68 12.89
CA SER A 720 15.60 -17.33 11.66
C SER A 720 15.81 -16.33 10.51
N PHE A 721 16.74 -16.66 9.64
CA PHE A 721 17.09 -15.87 8.47
C PHE A 721 17.55 -16.76 7.30
N TYR A 722 17.60 -16.21 6.09
CA TYR A 722 18.18 -16.89 4.94
C TYR A 722 19.70 -16.70 4.94
N ASN A 723 20.45 -17.80 5.05
CA ASN A 723 21.91 -17.82 5.03
C ASN A 723 22.47 -17.64 3.60
N TYR A 724 23.81 -17.78 3.45
CA TYR A 724 24.47 -17.65 2.14
C TYR A 724 23.95 -18.65 1.09
N ASN A 725 23.51 -19.83 1.51
CA ASN A 725 22.97 -20.86 0.63
C ASN A 725 21.46 -20.70 0.36
N LEU A 726 20.84 -19.61 0.87
CA LEU A 726 19.38 -19.36 0.82
C LEU A 726 18.57 -20.43 1.59
N GLU A 727 19.17 -21.03 2.62
CA GLU A 727 18.48 -21.89 3.57
C GLU A 727 17.93 -21.04 4.72
N TYR A 728 16.68 -21.27 5.12
CA TYR A 728 16.07 -20.56 6.25
C TYR A 728 16.43 -21.26 7.55
N VAL A 729 17.31 -20.64 8.35
CA VAL A 729 17.97 -21.27 9.51
C VAL A 729 17.93 -20.36 10.73
N LEU A 730 17.90 -21.00 11.92
CA LEU A 730 18.27 -20.40 13.20
C LEU A 730 19.67 -20.89 13.54
N GLU A 731 20.61 -19.99 13.80
CA GLU A 731 21.96 -20.32 14.24
C GLU A 731 22.09 -20.08 15.76
N PRO A 732 22.76 -21.00 16.51
CA PRO A 732 23.07 -20.79 17.93
C PRO A 732 23.98 -19.57 18.10
N GLY A 733 23.74 -18.75 19.12
CA GLY A 733 24.51 -17.54 19.35
C GLY A 733 23.89 -16.62 20.37
N GLU A 734 24.49 -15.45 20.55
CA GLU A 734 23.99 -14.37 21.40
C GLU A 734 23.06 -13.45 20.59
N PHE A 735 21.95 -13.08 21.22
CA PHE A 735 20.97 -12.14 20.69
C PHE A 735 20.72 -10.99 21.68
N GLU A 736 20.68 -9.76 21.17
CA GLU A 736 20.14 -8.62 21.90
C GLU A 736 18.66 -8.41 21.57
N VAL A 737 17.85 -8.25 22.61
CA VAL A 737 16.44 -7.84 22.52
C VAL A 737 16.33 -6.40 22.95
N MET A 738 15.60 -5.62 22.18
CA MET A 738 15.40 -4.19 22.44
C MET A 738 13.90 -3.87 22.36
N ALA A 739 13.38 -3.11 23.32
CA ALA A 739 11.98 -2.66 23.25
C ALA A 739 11.87 -1.18 23.61
N GLY A 740 10.96 -0.47 22.92
CA GLY A 740 10.73 0.96 23.15
C GLY A 740 9.76 1.58 22.16
N PRO A 741 9.70 2.93 22.13
CA PRO A 741 8.73 3.67 21.32
C PRO A 741 9.12 3.85 19.85
N ASP A 742 10.40 3.71 19.51
CA ASP A 742 10.94 3.83 18.14
C ASP A 742 12.32 3.16 18.02
N SER A 743 12.91 3.19 16.84
CA SER A 743 14.18 2.52 16.53
C SER A 743 15.44 3.19 17.08
N SER A 744 15.35 4.35 17.76
CA SER A 744 16.53 5.05 18.32
C SER A 744 17.12 4.27 19.49
N LEU A 745 18.40 3.95 19.44
CA LEU A 745 19.08 3.18 20.50
C LEU A 745 18.99 3.83 21.88
N GLY A 746 19.01 5.16 21.94
CA GLY A 746 18.89 5.91 23.20
C GLY A 746 17.51 5.82 23.86
N ARG A 747 16.48 5.38 23.14
CA ARG A 747 15.11 5.22 23.65
C ARG A 747 14.72 3.75 23.88
N LEU A 748 15.55 2.80 23.46
CA LEU A 748 15.31 1.37 23.59
C LEU A 748 15.85 0.83 24.93
N ARG A 749 15.06 -0.01 25.58
CA ARG A 749 15.52 -0.87 26.72
C ARG A 749 16.06 -2.16 26.15
N LYS A 750 17.19 -2.64 26.71
CA LYS A 750 17.94 -3.78 26.17
C LYS A 750 18.07 -4.92 27.16
N ALA A 751 18.06 -6.13 26.65
CA ALA A 751 18.42 -7.36 27.36
C ALA A 751 19.04 -8.35 26.38
N SER A 752 19.82 -9.35 26.87
CA SER A 752 20.47 -10.34 26.01
C SER A 752 20.12 -11.75 26.47
N PHE A 753 20.14 -12.69 25.52
CA PHE A 753 20.02 -14.13 25.76
C PHE A 753 20.86 -14.92 24.76
N VAL A 754 21.05 -16.22 25.05
CA VAL A 754 21.81 -17.11 24.17
C VAL A 754 20.90 -18.22 23.67
N VAL A 755 20.91 -18.49 22.36
CA VAL A 755 20.32 -19.70 21.76
C VAL A 755 21.34 -20.83 21.78
N ARG A 756 20.94 -22.02 22.27
CA ARG A 756 21.78 -23.23 22.36
C ARG A 756 21.30 -24.36 21.46
#